data_dc480856a279caf684f7b1b6829aa770
#
_entry.id   dc480856a279caf684f7b1b6829aa770
#
_cell.length_a   1.000
_cell.length_b   1.000
_cell.length_c   1.000
_cell.angle_alpha   90.00
_cell.angle_beta   90.00
_cell.angle_gamma   90.00
#
_symmetry.space_group_name_H-M   'P 1'
#
loop_
_entity.id
_entity.type
_entity.pdbx_description
1 polymer ?
#
loop_
_entity_poly.entity_id
_entity_poly.type
_entity_poly.pdbx_seq_one_letter_code
_entity_poly.pdbx_strand_id
1 'polypeptide(L)'
;MKTKKVDTKTRMPDQSASMFQVEPSRREFITGLTGAAVLTAMNGPKSIAQTADNALNVARVAVPSSFTFTSENKISALNDGFAPANSFDRTHGVYAVRRDLSITSSEPWVQYEWSEPVTVDKIEVYWAVEHPRPGALPGSSSLTTMLAPQSYQILYWNGSAYVPVNKPQGLGVAVDTFNVSTFEAVKTSRIRLELKPQENHTAGILEWRVYNFGPVPSLPPVIEAGIDRSVVLGGQTYLSGKVVWLQDSPQNVARWIKTSGPGTVAFKSVSSPVSTATFSAPGDYVITLAASGSDDRSHSFNVHVESQPPKDRLDVVYTRKYSIQNQFWNERAKPIIVNWIPHCIRMCERTDIAPGRGDGGIDNFIEAGKANLGQPHGKHKGYVFSNAWVHQTVESMCIALMVDPQGDPEIIQAQELMRSTLERWIPIILAAQMPDGYLQTAYILADRQSWPERWSPDHRGNHEGYVSGYFIESAINHYTLTDGKDLRLYNAAKKLADCWVANIGPGKKDWYDGHQEMEQALVRFGRFVNDQEGNHRGDSYIVLAKFLLDSRRGGSEYDQSHLPPGQQYEAVGHAVRATYFYSGMADIAAETHDPDYQSAVISLWDNMVNKKYYLTGGIGSGETSEGFGPNYSLRNEAYCETCSSCGLVFFQYKLNLAYHDAKYADLYEQTMYNALLGGVALDGKSYCYTNPLVNTERALWHDCPCCVGNLARTLLMIPTWTYVKDNTGLYVNMFVGSRVNVGQVAGTGVEVIQKTEYPWKGSISITVNPAQSKTFSVYVRIPNRNTSKLYTESPLISGVKRFAVNGREEKPNIQRGYAVVTREWKAGDIIELELPMEPQRVVADQRIKADTGAVALKYGPLVYNVEKADNQNIHQKLSTAPLQTKWQPGLLGGTMVITGKWADGSEMVAIPNYARMNRVGPPPAYPKIEVAEDAPAVESKVWV
;
A
#
# COMPACT_ATOMS: atom_id res chain seq x y z
N MET A 1 -4.58 -66.57 8.56
CA MET A 1 -3.92 -65.51 9.34
C MET A 1 -4.64 -64.21 9.01
N LYS A 2 -5.36 -63.68 9.99
CA LYS A 2 -6.22 -62.49 9.85
C LYS A 2 -5.39 -61.21 10.03
N THR A 3 -5.30 -60.34 9.03
CA THR A 3 -4.79 -58.98 9.19
C THR A 3 -5.94 -58.01 9.35
N LYS A 4 -5.94 -57.31 10.50
CA LYS A 4 -6.90 -56.24 10.83
C LYS A 4 -6.63 -55.00 9.96
N LYS A 5 -7.67 -54.53 9.24
CA LYS A 5 -7.73 -53.18 8.73
C LYS A 5 -7.99 -52.21 9.88
N VAL A 6 -7.13 -51.23 10.04
CA VAL A 6 -7.36 -50.07 10.90
C VAL A 6 -7.90 -48.96 9.99
N ASP A 7 -9.17 -48.62 10.19
CA ASP A 7 -9.83 -47.47 9.59
C ASP A 7 -9.41 -46.22 10.39
N THR A 8 -8.56 -45.39 9.83
CA THR A 8 -8.32 -44.01 10.33
C THR A 8 -8.90 -43.01 9.32
N LYS A 9 -10.18 -42.74 9.46
CA LYS A 9 -10.81 -41.52 8.90
C LYS A 9 -10.51 -40.35 9.85
N THR A 10 -9.41 -39.68 9.68
CA THR A 10 -9.20 -38.31 10.18
C THR A 10 -9.62 -37.38 9.08
N ARG A 11 -10.74 -36.71 9.26
CA ARG A 11 -11.15 -35.53 8.47
C ARG A 11 -10.11 -34.43 8.71
N MET A 12 -9.45 -33.97 7.68
CA MET A 12 -8.72 -32.70 7.71
C MET A 12 -9.75 -31.55 7.63
N PRO A 13 -9.61 -30.52 8.47
CA PRO A 13 -10.43 -29.30 8.33
C PRO A 13 -9.96 -28.48 7.13
N ASP A 14 -10.91 -27.86 6.47
CA ASP A 14 -10.72 -26.97 5.33
C ASP A 14 -9.86 -25.76 5.74
N GLN A 15 -8.66 -25.64 5.16
CA GLN A 15 -7.65 -24.63 5.53
C GLN A 15 -7.94 -23.22 4.97
N SER A 16 -8.98 -23.07 4.14
CA SER A 16 -9.23 -21.80 3.43
C SER A 16 -9.89 -20.69 4.26
N ALA A 17 -10.49 -21.03 5.42
CA ALA A 17 -11.29 -20.08 6.21
C ALA A 17 -10.52 -19.40 7.37
N SER A 18 -9.30 -19.83 7.71
CA SER A 18 -8.67 -19.43 8.97
C SER A 18 -7.70 -18.25 8.91
N MET A 19 -7.41 -17.68 7.74
CA MET A 19 -6.42 -16.61 7.63
C MET A 19 -6.89 -15.23 8.12
N PHE A 20 -8.20 -14.99 8.28
CA PHE A 20 -8.72 -13.65 8.58
C PHE A 20 -10.03 -13.65 9.39
N GLN A 21 -10.10 -14.39 10.50
CA GLN A 21 -11.21 -14.20 11.43
C GLN A 21 -10.82 -13.18 12.51
N VAL A 22 -11.30 -11.95 12.35
CA VAL A 22 -11.46 -10.98 13.45
C VAL A 22 -12.88 -11.10 13.93
N GLU A 23 -13.07 -11.52 15.17
CA GLU A 23 -14.41 -11.57 15.79
C GLU A 23 -15.02 -10.16 15.88
N PRO A 24 -16.31 -9.97 15.51
CA PRO A 24 -16.96 -8.67 15.64
C PRO A 24 -17.37 -8.43 17.09
N SER A 25 -16.90 -7.32 17.67
CA SER A 25 -17.40 -6.84 18.97
C SER A 25 -18.85 -6.37 18.84
N ARG A 26 -19.76 -6.99 19.57
CA ARG A 26 -21.12 -6.47 19.79
C ARG A 26 -21.05 -5.12 20.49
N ARG A 27 -21.45 -4.06 19.84
CA ARG A 27 -21.86 -2.79 20.47
C ARG A 27 -23.38 -2.78 20.59
N GLU A 28 -23.88 -2.88 21.80
CA GLU A 28 -25.27 -2.54 22.09
C GLU A 28 -25.45 -1.01 22.11
N PHE A 29 -26.48 -0.56 21.40
CA PHE A 29 -26.97 0.81 21.43
C PHE A 29 -27.63 1.09 22.80
N ILE A 30 -27.14 2.08 23.52
CA ILE A 30 -27.89 2.68 24.64
C ILE A 30 -28.39 4.06 24.17
N THR A 31 -29.68 4.11 23.85
CA THR A 31 -30.45 5.35 23.79
C THR A 31 -30.89 5.72 25.21
N GLY A 32 -30.60 6.96 25.60
CA GLY A 32 -30.91 7.44 26.95
C GLY A 32 -32.40 7.61 27.26
N LEU A 33 -32.73 7.37 28.48
CA LEU A 33 -33.92 7.89 29.14
C LEU A 33 -33.59 8.20 30.61
N THR A 34 -33.83 9.44 30.97
CA THR A 34 -33.76 10.00 32.31
C THR A 34 -34.86 9.40 33.21
N GLY A 35 -34.47 9.05 34.41
CA GLY A 35 -35.45 8.69 35.47
C GLY A 35 -34.80 8.56 36.84
N ALA A 36 -35.31 9.35 37.78
CA ALA A 36 -34.78 9.63 39.10
C ALA A 36 -34.89 8.45 40.10
N ALA A 37 -34.03 8.55 41.07
CA ALA A 37 -33.77 7.71 42.24
C ALA A 37 -34.94 7.23 43.11
N VAL A 38 -34.76 6.08 43.73
CA VAL A 38 -35.16 5.82 45.13
C VAL A 38 -34.14 4.88 45.78
N LEU A 39 -33.54 5.34 46.88
CA LEU A 39 -32.74 4.53 47.79
C LEU A 39 -33.63 3.59 48.62
N THR A 40 -33.23 2.35 48.71
CA THR A 40 -33.57 1.53 49.87
C THR A 40 -32.36 0.72 50.34
N ALA A 41 -31.95 0.97 51.57
CA ALA A 41 -30.86 0.28 52.24
C ALA A 41 -31.28 -1.14 52.69
N MET A 42 -30.39 -2.13 52.40
CA MET A 42 -30.39 -3.37 53.20
C MET A 42 -28.98 -3.76 53.62
N ASN A 43 -28.83 -3.99 54.91
CA ASN A 43 -27.59 -4.33 55.61
C ASN A 43 -27.11 -5.76 55.36
N GLY A 44 -25.74 -5.90 55.23
CA GLY A 44 -24.98 -7.09 55.54
C GLY A 44 -23.77 -7.29 54.68
N PRO A 45 -22.76 -8.03 55.04
CA PRO A 45 -22.02 -8.04 56.27
C PRO A 45 -20.61 -7.36 56.12
N LYS A 46 -19.95 -7.15 57.24
CA LYS A 46 -18.70 -6.41 57.46
C LYS A 46 -17.66 -6.67 56.42
N SER A 47 -17.31 -5.62 55.66
CA SER A 47 -16.09 -5.51 54.87
C SER A 47 -14.89 -5.38 55.81
N ILE A 48 -13.91 -6.22 55.64
CA ILE A 48 -12.53 -5.99 56.09
C ILE A 48 -12.10 -4.68 55.42
N ALA A 49 -11.75 -3.68 56.24
CA ALA A 49 -11.25 -2.42 55.77
C ALA A 49 -9.95 -2.67 54.97
N GLN A 50 -10.06 -2.67 53.66
CA GLN A 50 -8.95 -2.49 52.76
C GLN A 50 -8.53 -1.02 52.89
N THR A 51 -7.39 -0.77 53.48
CA THR A 51 -6.71 0.54 53.41
C THR A 51 -6.62 0.89 51.94
N ALA A 52 -7.35 1.93 51.55
CA ALA A 52 -7.29 2.44 50.17
C ALA A 52 -5.85 2.83 49.89
N ASP A 53 -5.19 2.05 49.08
CA ASP A 53 -3.87 2.34 48.57
C ASP A 53 -4.04 3.55 47.59
N ASN A 54 -3.73 4.77 48.06
CA ASN A 54 -3.83 6.01 47.29
C ASN A 54 -2.70 6.16 46.26
N ALA A 55 -2.08 5.05 45.88
CA ALA A 55 -1.01 5.05 44.91
C ALA A 55 -1.55 5.40 43.50
N LEU A 56 -1.02 6.49 42.91
CA LEU A 56 -1.46 7.01 41.61
C LEU A 56 -0.70 6.34 40.48
N ASN A 57 -1.42 5.89 39.47
CA ASN A 57 -0.83 5.32 38.23
C ASN A 57 -0.22 6.44 37.37
N VAL A 58 1.11 6.64 37.49
CA VAL A 58 1.86 7.64 36.72
C VAL A 58 2.13 7.25 35.27
N ALA A 59 1.89 5.98 34.89
CA ALA A 59 2.00 5.55 33.51
C ALA A 59 1.03 6.30 32.59
N ARG A 60 -0.13 6.75 33.08
CA ARG A 60 -1.13 7.53 32.32
C ARG A 60 -0.52 8.69 31.51
N VAL A 61 0.50 9.35 32.03
CA VAL A 61 1.15 10.52 31.43
C VAL A 61 2.61 10.23 31.04
N ALA A 62 2.99 8.97 30.97
CA ALA A 62 4.28 8.55 30.45
C ALA A 62 4.28 8.49 28.92
N VAL A 63 5.42 8.75 28.31
CA VAL A 63 5.66 8.50 26.88
C VAL A 63 6.17 7.08 26.71
N PRO A 64 5.41 6.15 26.11
CA PRO A 64 5.86 4.80 25.88
C PRO A 64 6.82 4.73 24.69
N SER A 65 7.82 3.86 24.78
CA SER A 65 8.72 3.50 23.68
C SER A 65 9.15 2.03 23.79
N SER A 66 9.68 1.46 22.72
CA SER A 66 10.09 0.07 22.69
C SER A 66 11.26 -0.19 21.75
N PHE A 67 11.84 -1.40 21.89
CA PHE A 67 12.91 -1.91 21.08
C PHE A 67 12.51 -2.13 19.62
N THR A 68 11.31 -2.63 19.36
CA THR A 68 10.80 -2.89 18.02
C THR A 68 9.46 -2.20 17.79
N PHE A 69 9.25 -1.78 16.56
CA PHE A 69 8.00 -1.18 16.11
C PHE A 69 7.25 -2.18 15.24
N THR A 70 5.94 -2.33 15.47
CA THR A 70 5.07 -3.11 14.59
C THR A 70 3.82 -2.32 14.27
N SER A 71 3.40 -2.30 13.00
CA SER A 71 2.24 -1.50 12.53
C SER A 71 0.89 -1.97 13.09
N GLU A 72 0.81 -3.23 13.52
CA GLU A 72 -0.41 -3.80 14.10
C GLU A 72 -0.52 -3.55 15.60
N ASN A 73 0.55 -3.11 16.24
CA ASN A 73 0.66 -2.94 17.67
C ASN A 73 0.57 -1.48 18.06
N LYS A 74 -0.42 -1.14 18.83
CA LYS A 74 -0.57 0.19 19.38
C LYS A 74 0.25 0.29 20.66
N ILE A 75 1.39 0.95 20.62
CA ILE A 75 2.20 1.22 21.83
C ILE A 75 1.40 1.97 22.89
N SER A 76 0.40 2.77 22.48
CA SER A 76 -0.53 3.45 23.37
C SER A 76 -1.45 2.52 24.17
N ALA A 77 -1.57 1.23 23.80
CA ALA A 77 -2.30 0.24 24.58
C ALA A 77 -1.58 -0.11 25.90
N LEU A 78 -0.28 0.20 26.02
CA LEU A 78 0.46 -0.04 27.25
C LEU A 78 -0.06 0.77 28.44
N ASN A 79 -0.62 1.97 28.19
CA ASN A 79 -1.02 2.92 29.23
C ASN A 79 -2.29 3.71 28.94
N ASP A 80 -3.22 3.11 28.20
CA ASP A 80 -4.50 3.75 27.88
C ASP A 80 -5.49 3.75 29.07
N GLY A 81 -5.13 3.04 30.14
CA GLY A 81 -5.91 2.95 31.39
C GLY A 81 -7.02 1.90 31.34
N PHE A 82 -7.09 1.11 30.29
CA PHE A 82 -8.07 0.06 30.14
C PHE A 82 -7.77 -1.13 31.06
N ALA A 83 -8.81 -1.70 31.66
CA ALA A 83 -8.71 -2.93 32.42
C ALA A 83 -9.23 -4.10 31.58
N PRO A 84 -8.35 -4.95 31.00
CA PRO A 84 -8.78 -6.05 30.14
C PRO A 84 -9.67 -7.04 30.85
N ALA A 85 -10.69 -7.56 30.16
CA ALA A 85 -11.59 -8.59 30.68
C ALA A 85 -10.89 -9.96 30.80
N ASN A 86 -9.97 -10.25 29.89
CA ASN A 86 -9.14 -11.44 29.86
C ASN A 86 -7.93 -11.21 28.93
N SER A 87 -6.99 -12.17 28.88
CA SER A 87 -5.77 -12.06 28.08
C SER A 87 -5.97 -12.08 26.55
N PHE A 88 -7.19 -12.41 26.09
CA PHE A 88 -7.58 -12.37 24.68
C PHE A 88 -8.31 -11.08 24.30
N ASP A 89 -8.54 -10.17 25.25
CA ASP A 89 -9.23 -8.91 24.98
C ASP A 89 -8.44 -8.04 23.98
N ARG A 90 -9.09 -7.60 22.93
CA ARG A 90 -8.51 -6.76 21.86
C ARG A 90 -9.29 -5.46 21.65
N THR A 91 -10.23 -5.15 22.54
CA THR A 91 -11.11 -3.99 22.39
C THR A 91 -10.38 -2.65 22.42
N HIS A 92 -9.23 -2.57 23.10
CA HIS A 92 -8.37 -1.39 23.18
C HIS A 92 -7.01 -1.53 22.47
N GLY A 93 -6.78 -2.66 21.82
CA GLY A 93 -5.53 -3.00 21.16
C GLY A 93 -4.61 -3.82 22.06
N VAL A 94 -3.44 -4.13 21.52
CA VAL A 94 -2.39 -4.90 22.20
C VAL A 94 -1.04 -4.40 21.75
N TYR A 95 -0.05 -4.47 22.60
CA TYR A 95 1.34 -4.30 22.22
C TYR A 95 2.08 -5.65 22.28
N ALA A 96 2.67 -6.07 21.17
CA ALA A 96 3.48 -7.29 21.08
C ALA A 96 4.95 -6.95 20.88
N VAL A 97 5.78 -7.53 21.71
CA VAL A 97 7.24 -7.36 21.68
C VAL A 97 7.84 -8.55 20.96
N ARG A 98 8.39 -8.33 19.77
CA ARG A 98 9.05 -9.37 18.97
C ARG A 98 10.56 -9.27 19.15
N ARG A 99 11.23 -10.42 19.25
CA ARG A 99 12.69 -10.45 19.14
C ARG A 99 13.06 -10.12 17.70
N ASP A 100 13.83 -9.07 17.50
CA ASP A 100 14.41 -8.78 16.19
C ASP A 100 15.61 -9.71 15.98
N LEU A 101 15.46 -10.69 15.13
CA LEU A 101 16.50 -11.68 14.82
C LEU A 101 17.74 -11.06 14.15
N SER A 102 17.63 -9.83 13.63
CA SER A 102 18.76 -9.07 13.06
C SER A 102 19.66 -8.44 14.13
N ILE A 103 19.17 -8.32 15.38
CA ILE A 103 19.91 -7.74 16.51
C ILE A 103 20.23 -8.86 17.51
N THR A 104 21.40 -9.47 17.38
CA THR A 104 21.81 -10.65 18.17
C THR A 104 22.21 -10.36 19.61
N SER A 105 22.20 -9.10 20.07
CA SER A 105 22.88 -8.70 21.32
C SER A 105 22.02 -8.12 22.43
N SER A 106 20.68 -7.92 22.24
CA SER A 106 19.84 -7.35 23.30
C SER A 106 18.49 -8.05 23.43
N GLU A 107 18.04 -8.25 24.67
CA GLU A 107 16.67 -8.71 24.95
C GLU A 107 15.67 -7.62 24.55
N PRO A 108 14.48 -7.98 24.01
CA PRO A 108 13.43 -7.00 23.67
C PRO A 108 12.94 -6.26 24.91
N TRP A 109 12.63 -4.98 24.75
CA TRP A 109 12.19 -4.15 25.87
C TRP A 109 11.04 -3.21 25.49
N VAL A 110 10.26 -2.83 26.52
CA VAL A 110 9.30 -1.70 26.52
C VAL A 110 9.66 -0.74 27.67
N GLN A 111 9.36 0.55 27.49
CA GLN A 111 9.81 1.60 28.40
C GLN A 111 8.80 2.72 28.51
N TYR A 112 8.73 3.31 29.70
CA TYR A 112 8.10 4.61 29.94
C TYR A 112 9.13 5.69 30.23
N GLU A 113 8.86 6.91 29.76
CA GLU A 113 9.65 8.10 30.06
C GLU A 113 8.72 9.23 30.55
N TRP A 114 9.12 9.93 31.58
CA TRP A 114 8.47 11.11 32.11
C TRP A 114 9.37 12.34 31.93
N SER A 115 8.74 13.53 31.77
CA SER A 115 9.46 14.80 31.68
C SER A 115 10.20 15.16 32.95
N GLU A 116 9.72 14.69 34.11
CA GLU A 116 10.32 14.86 35.43
C GLU A 116 10.45 13.51 36.15
N PRO A 117 11.49 13.32 37.01
CA PRO A 117 11.65 12.07 37.72
C PRO A 117 10.49 11.77 38.68
N VAL A 118 9.99 10.56 38.63
CA VAL A 118 8.96 10.00 39.53
C VAL A 118 9.61 9.02 40.52
N THR A 119 9.02 8.87 41.71
CA THR A 119 9.42 7.82 42.66
C THR A 119 8.42 6.68 42.57
N VAL A 120 8.91 5.46 42.27
CA VAL A 120 8.08 4.29 42.00
C VAL A 120 8.60 3.07 42.77
N ASP A 121 7.69 2.21 43.26
CA ASP A 121 7.98 0.99 43.98
C ASP A 121 7.09 -0.19 43.59
N LYS A 122 6.10 0.04 42.68
CA LYS A 122 5.12 -0.96 42.30
C LYS A 122 4.75 -0.81 40.81
N ILE A 123 4.65 -1.94 40.13
CA ILE A 123 4.07 -2.03 38.76
C ILE A 123 3.04 -3.12 38.69
N GLU A 124 2.17 -3.04 37.68
CA GLU A 124 1.19 -4.08 37.34
C GLU A 124 1.23 -4.30 35.82
N VAL A 125 1.34 -5.55 35.38
CA VAL A 125 1.34 -5.91 33.95
C VAL A 125 0.23 -6.90 33.65
N TYR A 126 -0.56 -6.64 32.61
CA TYR A 126 -1.55 -7.57 32.09
C TYR A 126 -1.06 -8.14 30.77
N TRP A 127 -0.76 -9.45 30.78
CA TRP A 127 -0.19 -10.13 29.60
C TRP A 127 -1.25 -10.49 28.57
N ALA A 128 -0.93 -10.34 27.30
CA ALA A 128 -1.75 -10.76 26.18
C ALA A 128 -1.37 -12.16 25.70
N VAL A 129 -2.35 -12.93 25.24
CA VAL A 129 -2.15 -14.23 24.58
C VAL A 129 -3.06 -14.33 23.34
N GLU A 130 -2.66 -15.14 22.38
CA GLU A 130 -3.46 -15.48 21.21
C GLU A 130 -3.82 -16.96 21.23
N HIS A 131 -5.01 -17.30 20.73
CA HIS A 131 -5.34 -18.70 20.45
C HIS A 131 -4.44 -19.24 19.35
N PRO A 132 -3.94 -20.50 19.48
CA PRO A 132 -3.27 -21.15 18.34
C PRO A 132 -4.19 -21.10 17.12
N ARG A 133 -3.69 -20.58 16.00
CA ARG A 133 -4.48 -20.54 14.75
C ARG A 133 -4.69 -21.97 14.27
N PRO A 134 -5.94 -22.47 14.14
CA PRO A 134 -6.19 -23.78 13.58
C PRO A 134 -5.59 -23.87 12.16
N GLY A 135 -4.75 -24.86 11.90
CA GLY A 135 -4.21 -25.11 10.56
C GLY A 135 -2.85 -24.46 10.25
N ALA A 136 -2.20 -23.83 11.22
CA ALA A 136 -0.82 -23.37 11.04
C ALA A 136 0.13 -24.54 10.79
N LEU A 137 0.83 -24.53 9.65
CA LEU A 137 1.85 -25.53 9.35
C LEU A 137 3.05 -25.34 10.30
N PRO A 138 3.61 -26.42 10.89
CA PRO A 138 4.85 -26.32 11.64
C PRO A 138 5.97 -25.77 10.73
N GLY A 139 6.58 -24.64 11.14
CA GLY A 139 7.69 -24.02 10.39
C GLY A 139 7.35 -22.80 9.54
N SER A 140 6.08 -22.34 9.46
CA SER A 140 5.79 -21.08 8.78
C SER A 140 6.16 -19.87 9.66
N SER A 141 7.09 -19.03 9.20
CA SER A 141 7.62 -17.86 9.91
C SER A 141 6.60 -16.74 10.17
N SER A 142 5.39 -16.84 9.61
CA SER A 142 4.28 -15.89 9.83
C SER A 142 3.46 -16.18 11.10
N LEU A 143 3.87 -17.14 11.96
CA LEU A 143 3.02 -17.74 12.98
C LEU A 143 3.68 -17.80 14.36
N THR A 144 4.37 -16.75 14.77
CA THR A 144 4.68 -16.59 16.18
C THR A 144 3.42 -16.21 16.93
N THR A 145 2.78 -17.19 17.59
CA THR A 145 1.65 -16.94 18.49
C THR A 145 2.12 -16.03 19.63
N MET A 146 1.26 -15.08 20.01
CA MET A 146 1.54 -14.22 21.15
C MET A 146 1.27 -14.96 22.45
N LEU A 147 2.24 -14.97 23.36
CA LEU A 147 2.14 -15.58 24.70
C LEU A 147 2.65 -14.62 25.77
N ALA A 148 2.34 -14.91 27.03
CA ALA A 148 3.05 -14.27 28.14
C ALA A 148 4.55 -14.62 28.05
N PRO A 149 5.48 -13.71 28.46
CA PRO A 149 6.92 -13.97 28.37
C PRO A 149 7.34 -15.16 29.23
N GLN A 150 8.48 -15.75 28.96
CA GLN A 150 9.09 -16.75 29.83
C GLN A 150 9.46 -16.13 31.19
N SER A 151 10.00 -14.91 31.14
CA SER A 151 10.37 -14.09 32.30
C SER A 151 10.58 -12.64 31.87
N TYR A 152 10.68 -11.75 32.82
CA TYR A 152 11.06 -10.36 32.59
C TYR A 152 11.84 -9.79 33.76
N GLN A 153 12.56 -8.68 33.52
CA GLN A 153 13.19 -7.89 34.56
C GLN A 153 12.78 -6.43 34.48
N ILE A 154 12.78 -5.76 35.63
CA ILE A 154 12.43 -4.35 35.76
C ILE A 154 13.74 -3.56 35.92
N LEU A 155 13.97 -2.59 35.03
CA LEU A 155 15.13 -1.70 35.08
C LEU A 155 14.65 -0.26 35.23
N TYR A 156 15.47 0.57 35.84
CA TYR A 156 15.28 2.01 35.90
C TYR A 156 16.51 2.77 35.44
N TRP A 157 16.30 3.98 34.95
CA TRP A 157 17.39 4.88 34.57
C TRP A 157 17.95 5.59 35.80
N ASN A 158 19.21 5.36 36.13
CA ASN A 158 19.87 5.96 37.31
C ASN A 158 20.54 7.32 37.04
N GLY A 159 20.33 7.90 35.84
CA GLY A 159 20.97 9.12 35.34
C GLY A 159 22.08 8.85 34.30
N SER A 160 22.61 7.62 34.22
CA SER A 160 23.70 7.26 33.31
C SER A 160 23.48 5.93 32.61
N ALA A 161 22.78 4.98 33.22
CA ALA A 161 22.52 3.64 32.67
C ALA A 161 21.21 3.06 33.20
N TYR A 162 20.69 2.05 32.49
CA TYR A 162 19.62 1.20 33.02
C TYR A 162 20.22 0.18 33.98
N VAL A 163 19.67 0.12 35.17
CA VAL A 163 20.07 -0.81 36.22
C VAL A 163 18.85 -1.54 36.78
N PRO A 164 18.98 -2.82 37.20
CA PRO A 164 17.87 -3.56 37.81
C PRO A 164 17.37 -2.89 39.08
N VAL A 165 16.04 -2.97 39.31
CA VAL A 165 15.48 -2.57 40.62
C VAL A 165 15.96 -3.52 41.71
N ASN A 166 16.06 -2.99 42.98
CA ASN A 166 16.47 -3.78 44.13
C ASN A 166 15.29 -4.55 44.73
N LYS A 167 15.55 -5.80 45.15
CA LYS A 167 14.59 -6.70 45.83
C LYS A 167 13.25 -6.81 45.14
N PRO A 168 13.24 -7.09 43.81
CA PRO A 168 11.97 -7.33 43.10
C PRO A 168 11.24 -8.54 43.65
N GLN A 169 9.94 -8.44 43.79
CA GLN A 169 9.04 -9.52 44.21
C GLN A 169 7.83 -9.55 43.24
N GLY A 170 7.23 -10.72 43.05
CA GLY A 170 5.99 -10.84 42.30
C GLY A 170 6.16 -10.71 40.77
N LEU A 171 7.35 -11.06 40.21
CA LEU A 171 7.60 -11.07 38.76
C LEU A 171 6.78 -12.16 38.05
N GLY A 172 5.44 -12.03 38.10
CA GLY A 172 4.50 -12.99 37.58
C GLY A 172 4.30 -12.90 36.08
N VAL A 173 3.99 -14.06 35.48
CA VAL A 173 3.63 -14.20 34.05
C VAL A 173 2.25 -14.89 33.89
N ALA A 174 1.39 -14.80 34.91
CA ALA A 174 0.06 -15.37 34.86
C ALA A 174 -0.83 -14.64 33.87
N VAL A 175 -1.68 -15.38 33.18
CA VAL A 175 -2.68 -14.87 32.24
C VAL A 175 -3.98 -14.52 32.96
N ASP A 176 -4.84 -13.74 32.33
CA ASP A 176 -6.17 -13.32 32.83
C ASP A 176 -6.15 -12.57 34.17
N THR A 177 -5.03 -11.92 34.47
CA THR A 177 -4.88 -11.14 35.70
C THR A 177 -3.78 -10.09 35.59
N PHE A 178 -3.85 -9.04 36.41
CA PHE A 178 -2.72 -8.14 36.61
C PHE A 178 -1.65 -8.83 37.46
N ASN A 179 -0.44 -8.92 36.92
CA ASN A 179 0.74 -9.40 37.66
C ASN A 179 1.38 -8.24 38.38
N VAL A 180 1.26 -8.26 39.70
CA VAL A 180 1.77 -7.20 40.58
C VAL A 180 3.22 -7.48 40.92
N SER A 181 4.11 -6.50 40.67
CA SER A 181 5.51 -6.55 41.13
C SER A 181 5.83 -5.36 42.02
N THR A 182 6.52 -5.63 43.13
CA THR A 182 7.00 -4.60 44.09
C THR A 182 8.52 -4.66 44.22
N PHE A 183 9.14 -3.53 44.54
CA PHE A 183 10.57 -3.39 44.68
C PHE A 183 10.94 -2.21 45.60
N GLU A 184 12.21 -2.09 46.02
CA GLU A 184 12.64 -0.91 46.76
C GLU A 184 12.40 0.34 45.92
N ALA A 185 11.80 1.39 46.55
CA ALA A 185 11.43 2.62 45.87
C ALA A 185 12.64 3.26 45.16
N VAL A 186 12.46 3.59 43.87
CA VAL A 186 13.48 4.24 43.03
C VAL A 186 12.97 5.56 42.50
N LYS A 187 13.82 6.60 42.46
CA LYS A 187 13.52 7.87 41.78
C LYS A 187 14.15 7.85 40.38
N THR A 188 13.31 7.96 39.35
CA THR A 188 13.75 7.81 37.96
C THR A 188 12.87 8.60 36.99
N SER A 189 13.44 9.03 35.86
CA SER A 189 12.72 9.57 34.71
C SER A 189 12.33 8.48 33.70
N ARG A 190 12.85 7.23 33.83
CA ARG A 190 12.55 6.12 32.89
C ARG A 190 12.51 4.80 33.62
N ILE A 191 11.50 4.00 33.30
CA ILE A 191 11.38 2.61 33.73
C ILE A 191 11.23 1.72 32.52
N ARG A 192 11.86 0.54 32.58
CA ARG A 192 11.93 -0.40 31.44
C ARG A 192 11.58 -1.81 31.89
N LEU A 193 10.83 -2.53 31.07
CA LEU A 193 10.73 -3.97 31.16
C LEU A 193 11.58 -4.58 30.04
N GLU A 194 12.57 -5.38 30.40
CA GLU A 194 13.25 -6.25 29.46
C GLU A 194 12.59 -7.64 29.53
N LEU A 195 12.18 -8.13 28.36
CA LEU A 195 11.35 -9.31 28.25
C LEU A 195 12.14 -10.46 27.65
N LYS A 196 11.97 -11.64 28.21
CA LYS A 196 12.42 -12.88 27.58
C LYS A 196 11.21 -13.60 27.02
N PRO A 197 10.92 -13.48 25.71
CA PRO A 197 9.82 -14.22 25.09
C PRO A 197 10.05 -15.73 25.19
N GLN A 198 8.97 -16.50 25.10
CA GLN A 198 9.07 -17.94 24.90
C GLN A 198 9.67 -18.23 23.52
N GLU A 199 10.35 -19.36 23.38
CA GLU A 199 11.00 -19.74 22.12
C GLU A 199 10.00 -19.74 20.97
N ASN A 200 10.33 -19.06 19.86
CA ASN A 200 9.48 -18.90 18.68
C ASN A 200 8.12 -18.21 18.93
N HIS A 201 8.01 -17.40 19.98
CA HIS A 201 6.79 -16.66 20.31
C HIS A 201 7.08 -15.16 20.53
N THR A 202 6.05 -14.33 20.40
CA THR A 202 6.08 -12.92 20.79
C THR A 202 5.54 -12.76 22.21
N ALA A 203 6.04 -11.78 22.97
CA ALA A 203 5.46 -11.41 24.26
C ALA A 203 4.45 -10.27 24.08
N GLY A 204 3.22 -10.44 24.57
CA GLY A 204 2.16 -9.46 24.42
C GLY A 204 1.79 -8.78 25.75
N ILE A 205 1.48 -7.45 25.69
CA ILE A 205 1.04 -6.65 26.83
C ILE A 205 -0.27 -5.95 26.45
N LEU A 206 -1.30 -6.05 27.29
CA LEU A 206 -2.55 -5.33 27.15
C LEU A 206 -2.57 -4.02 27.95
N GLU A 207 -1.97 -4.02 29.13
CA GLU A 207 -1.85 -2.82 29.99
C GLU A 207 -0.63 -2.97 30.88
N TRP A 208 0.10 -1.87 31.09
CA TRP A 208 1.22 -1.78 32.04
C TRP A 208 1.09 -0.52 32.89
N ARG A 209 0.83 -0.70 34.19
CA ARG A 209 0.67 0.36 35.18
C ARG A 209 1.92 0.53 36.01
N VAL A 210 2.21 1.77 36.36
CA VAL A 210 3.33 2.13 37.23
C VAL A 210 2.80 3.09 38.31
N TYR A 211 3.06 2.77 39.56
CA TYR A 211 2.50 3.50 40.66
C TYR A 211 3.56 4.35 41.38
N ASN A 212 3.18 5.62 41.70
CA ASN A 212 4.06 6.48 42.46
C ASN A 212 4.12 6.08 43.93
N PHE A 213 5.28 6.27 44.55
CA PHE A 213 5.51 6.14 45.97
C PHE A 213 5.71 7.54 46.60
N GLY A 214 4.93 7.86 47.62
CA GLY A 214 5.00 9.14 48.32
C GLY A 214 4.14 10.26 47.71
N PRO A 215 4.55 11.54 47.77
CA PRO A 215 3.75 12.65 47.27
C PRO A 215 3.43 12.54 45.79
N VAL A 216 2.22 13.02 45.43
CA VAL A 216 1.79 13.05 44.03
C VAL A 216 2.72 13.94 43.20
N PRO A 217 3.35 13.43 42.13
CA PRO A 217 4.23 14.24 41.31
C PRO A 217 3.42 15.26 40.48
N SER A 218 4.03 16.43 40.24
CA SER A 218 3.48 17.40 39.30
C SER A 218 3.99 17.01 37.90
N LEU A 219 3.16 16.33 37.14
CA LEU A 219 3.49 15.92 35.76
C LEU A 219 2.55 16.61 34.78
N PRO A 220 3.09 17.17 33.68
CA PRO A 220 2.26 17.80 32.65
C PRO A 220 1.39 16.77 31.91
N PRO A 221 0.26 17.19 31.33
CA PRO A 221 -0.56 16.33 30.49
C PRO A 221 0.19 15.87 29.23
N VAL A 222 -0.14 14.66 28.75
CA VAL A 222 0.27 14.19 27.42
C VAL A 222 -0.76 14.69 26.40
N ILE A 223 -0.29 15.34 25.35
CA ILE A 223 -1.14 15.95 24.33
C ILE A 223 -0.75 15.43 22.96
N GLU A 224 -1.74 14.93 22.22
CA GLU A 224 -1.62 14.55 20.82
C GLU A 224 -2.66 15.34 20.01
N ALA A 225 -2.22 16.26 19.15
CA ALA A 225 -3.12 17.05 18.31
C ALA A 225 -3.45 16.35 16.97
N GLY A 226 -2.66 15.37 16.59
CA GLY A 226 -2.74 14.66 15.31
C GLY A 226 -1.52 14.91 14.45
N ILE A 227 -1.61 14.61 13.16
CA ILE A 227 -0.53 14.64 12.18
C ILE A 227 -0.74 15.72 11.12
N ASP A 228 0.35 16.14 10.46
CA ASP A 228 0.31 17.02 9.29
C ASP A 228 -0.58 16.45 8.19
N ARG A 229 -1.35 17.32 7.53
CA ARG A 229 -2.32 16.94 6.49
C ARG A 229 -2.64 18.08 5.54
N SER A 230 -3.28 17.75 4.43
CA SER A 230 -3.83 18.70 3.48
C SER A 230 -5.35 18.77 3.57
N VAL A 231 -5.93 19.94 3.22
CA VAL A 231 -7.37 20.15 3.15
C VAL A 231 -7.66 20.89 1.85
N VAL A 232 -8.65 20.46 1.09
CA VAL A 232 -9.16 21.22 -0.06
C VAL A 232 -10.12 22.29 0.44
N LEU A 233 -9.96 23.52 -0.02
CA LEU A 233 -10.80 24.65 0.38
C LEU A 233 -12.29 24.37 0.13
N GLY A 234 -13.10 24.53 1.17
CA GLY A 234 -14.52 24.15 1.19
C GLY A 234 -14.79 22.83 1.92
N GLY A 235 -13.76 22.01 2.14
CA GLY A 235 -13.80 20.82 3.00
C GLY A 235 -13.48 21.14 4.45
N GLN A 236 -13.51 20.08 5.27
CA GLN A 236 -13.13 20.14 6.67
C GLN A 236 -12.01 19.14 6.99
N THR A 237 -11.28 19.37 8.07
CA THR A 237 -10.42 18.36 8.66
C THR A 237 -11.03 17.83 9.94
N TYR A 238 -10.87 16.53 10.18
CA TYR A 238 -11.34 15.84 11.38
C TYR A 238 -10.23 15.84 12.42
N LEU A 239 -10.51 16.42 13.56
CA LEU A 239 -9.59 16.57 14.68
C LEU A 239 -9.85 15.45 15.68
N SER A 240 -8.89 14.55 15.83
CA SER A 240 -8.93 13.42 16.79
C SER A 240 -7.86 13.61 17.84
N GLY A 241 -7.85 14.80 18.46
CA GLY A 241 -6.90 15.13 19.50
C GLY A 241 -7.11 14.29 20.78
N LYS A 242 -6.02 14.05 21.50
CA LYS A 242 -6.05 13.36 22.81
C LYS A 242 -5.33 14.23 23.83
N VAL A 243 -5.93 14.37 25.00
CA VAL A 243 -5.30 15.01 26.15
C VAL A 243 -5.50 14.11 27.37
N VAL A 244 -4.41 13.70 27.99
CA VAL A 244 -4.41 12.81 29.16
C VAL A 244 -3.75 13.55 30.32
N TRP A 245 -4.51 13.80 31.39
CA TRP A 245 -4.01 14.33 32.62
C TRP A 245 -3.70 13.20 33.62
N LEU A 246 -2.74 13.44 34.51
CA LEU A 246 -2.40 12.49 35.57
C LEU A 246 -3.61 12.23 36.47
N GLN A 247 -4.35 13.27 36.79
CA GLN A 247 -5.60 13.21 37.55
C GLN A 247 -6.68 14.03 36.83
N ASP A 248 -7.91 13.52 36.82
CA ASP A 248 -9.06 14.24 36.28
C ASP A 248 -9.48 15.36 37.23
N SER A 249 -9.71 16.57 36.71
CA SER A 249 -10.12 17.75 37.48
C SER A 249 -11.05 18.64 36.63
N PRO A 250 -12.03 19.31 37.25
CA PRO A 250 -12.87 20.30 36.55
C PRO A 250 -12.09 21.49 35.95
N GLN A 251 -10.88 21.73 36.42
CA GLN A 251 -9.98 22.77 35.89
C GLN A 251 -9.21 22.32 34.63
N ASN A 252 -9.27 21.04 34.32
CA ASN A 252 -8.61 20.50 33.12
C ASN A 252 -9.37 20.92 31.87
N VAL A 253 -8.77 21.79 31.07
CA VAL A 253 -9.39 22.34 29.85
C VAL A 253 -8.48 22.09 28.66
N ALA A 254 -9.03 21.47 27.63
CA ALA A 254 -8.39 21.37 26.31
C ALA A 254 -8.96 22.43 25.36
N ARG A 255 -8.14 23.00 24.47
CA ARG A 255 -8.59 24.01 23.53
C ARG A 255 -7.84 23.96 22.19
N TRP A 256 -8.60 23.98 21.11
CA TRP A 256 -8.06 24.17 19.76
C TRP A 256 -7.78 25.64 19.48
N ILE A 257 -6.63 25.91 18.85
CA ILE A 257 -6.16 27.26 18.54
C ILE A 257 -5.61 27.26 17.10
N LYS A 258 -5.95 28.29 16.32
CA LYS A 258 -5.18 28.65 15.13
C LYS A 258 -3.95 29.44 15.58
N THR A 259 -2.77 28.85 15.44
CA THR A 259 -1.50 29.51 15.83
C THR A 259 -0.97 30.41 14.72
N SER A 260 -1.07 29.96 13.45
CA SER A 260 -0.71 30.78 12.28
C SER A 260 -1.50 30.38 11.04
N GLY A 261 -1.35 31.17 9.97
CA GLY A 261 -1.96 30.93 8.67
C GLY A 261 -2.73 32.14 8.13
N PRO A 262 -3.00 32.19 6.79
CA PRO A 262 -3.48 33.39 6.12
C PRO A 262 -4.94 33.78 6.43
N GLY A 263 -5.83 32.76 6.57
CA GLY A 263 -7.26 33.00 6.77
C GLY A 263 -7.75 32.75 8.20
N THR A 264 -9.05 32.65 8.38
CA THR A 264 -9.67 32.22 9.65
C THR A 264 -9.85 30.72 9.67
N VAL A 265 -9.91 30.14 10.88
CA VAL A 265 -10.24 28.73 11.13
C VAL A 265 -11.48 28.67 12.02
N ALA A 266 -12.50 27.97 11.57
CA ALA A 266 -13.72 27.74 12.35
C ALA A 266 -13.71 26.29 12.88
N PHE A 267 -13.63 26.14 14.20
CA PHE A 267 -13.72 24.85 14.89
C PHE A 267 -15.20 24.58 15.25
N LYS A 268 -15.68 23.35 14.98
CA LYS A 268 -17.03 22.93 15.40
C LYS A 268 -17.16 22.96 16.93
N SER A 269 -16.13 22.53 17.64
CA SER A 269 -15.98 22.68 19.09
C SER A 269 -14.54 23.08 19.39
N VAL A 270 -14.39 24.22 20.07
CA VAL A 270 -13.07 24.73 20.47
C VAL A 270 -12.52 23.94 21.68
N SER A 271 -13.39 23.46 22.57
CA SER A 271 -13.04 22.85 23.86
C SER A 271 -13.07 21.31 23.86
N SER A 272 -13.51 20.67 22.76
CA SER A 272 -13.47 19.21 22.64
C SER A 272 -12.21 18.79 21.88
N PRO A 273 -11.37 17.89 22.42
CA PRO A 273 -10.24 17.33 21.66
C PRO A 273 -10.68 16.67 20.34
N VAL A 274 -11.89 16.08 20.29
CA VAL A 274 -12.48 15.55 19.06
C VAL A 274 -13.41 16.62 18.48
N SER A 275 -13.08 17.11 17.28
CA SER A 275 -13.80 18.22 16.63
C SER A 275 -13.64 18.16 15.12
N THR A 276 -14.02 19.21 14.40
CA THR A 276 -13.66 19.47 12.99
C THR A 276 -13.25 20.92 12.85
N ALA A 277 -12.47 21.22 11.81
CA ALA A 277 -12.07 22.58 11.46
C ALA A 277 -12.24 22.83 9.97
N THR A 278 -12.70 24.03 9.61
CA THR A 278 -12.79 24.56 8.24
C THR A 278 -11.93 25.81 8.09
N PHE A 279 -11.50 26.11 6.87
CA PHE A 279 -10.54 27.17 6.55
C PHE A 279 -11.13 28.14 5.54
N SER A 280 -10.83 29.45 5.67
CA SER A 280 -11.40 30.48 4.80
C SER A 280 -10.52 30.86 3.61
N ALA A 281 -9.25 30.42 3.56
CA ALA A 281 -8.31 30.74 2.48
C ALA A 281 -7.27 29.65 2.28
N PRO A 282 -6.72 29.46 1.07
CA PRO A 282 -5.59 28.57 0.82
C PRO A 282 -4.32 29.05 1.53
N GLY A 283 -3.40 28.12 1.81
CA GLY A 283 -2.08 28.37 2.39
C GLY A 283 -1.78 27.48 3.59
N ASP A 284 -0.64 27.72 4.22
CA ASP A 284 -0.14 26.90 5.33
C ASP A 284 -0.64 27.44 6.66
N TYR A 285 -1.21 26.57 7.47
CA TYR A 285 -1.71 26.83 8.82
C TYR A 285 -1.00 25.96 9.83
N VAL A 286 -0.87 26.49 11.06
CA VAL A 286 -0.51 25.71 12.24
C VAL A 286 -1.73 25.65 13.16
N ILE A 287 -2.16 24.43 13.47
CA ILE A 287 -3.27 24.16 14.39
C ILE A 287 -2.70 23.53 15.65
N THR A 288 -3.09 24.05 16.78
CA THR A 288 -2.57 23.68 18.10
C THR A 288 -3.69 23.20 19.01
N LEU A 289 -3.48 22.05 19.67
CA LEU A 289 -4.26 21.62 20.82
C LEU A 289 -3.47 21.99 22.08
N ALA A 290 -4.04 22.88 22.88
CA ALA A 290 -3.48 23.32 24.15
C ALA A 290 -4.27 22.72 25.31
N ALA A 291 -3.59 22.33 26.37
CA ALA A 291 -4.20 21.94 27.63
C ALA A 291 -3.76 22.91 28.73
N SER A 292 -4.74 23.41 29.50
CA SER A 292 -4.48 24.25 30.67
C SER A 292 -4.40 23.39 31.92
N GLY A 293 -3.56 23.77 32.85
CA GLY A 293 -3.29 23.08 34.10
C GLY A 293 -2.16 23.78 34.85
N SER A 294 -1.42 23.06 35.68
CA SER A 294 -0.26 23.61 36.39
C SER A 294 0.89 23.99 35.47
N ASP A 295 0.94 23.41 34.27
CA ASP A 295 1.91 23.76 33.22
C ASP A 295 1.18 23.77 31.86
N ASP A 296 1.18 24.91 31.19
CA ASP A 296 0.60 25.06 29.85
C ASP A 296 1.40 24.19 28.85
N ARG A 297 0.74 23.17 28.32
CA ARG A 297 1.30 22.29 27.31
C ARG A 297 0.48 22.35 26.02
N SER A 298 1.15 22.15 24.94
CA SER A 298 0.49 22.13 23.64
C SER A 298 1.21 21.21 22.65
N HIS A 299 0.45 20.69 21.70
CA HIS A 299 0.96 19.97 20.53
C HIS A 299 0.36 20.60 19.28
N SER A 300 1.17 20.76 18.24
CA SER A 300 0.79 21.41 17.01
C SER A 300 1.03 20.50 15.81
N PHE A 301 0.24 20.69 14.74
CA PHE A 301 0.48 20.08 13.44
C PHE A 301 0.17 21.08 12.33
N ASN A 302 0.71 20.79 11.13
CA ASN A 302 0.54 21.65 9.97
C ASN A 302 -0.65 21.20 9.14
N VAL A 303 -1.41 22.18 8.61
CA VAL A 303 -2.47 21.96 7.63
C VAL A 303 -2.16 22.78 6.40
N HIS A 304 -1.92 22.11 5.27
CA HIS A 304 -1.82 22.76 3.98
C HIS A 304 -3.20 22.85 3.34
N VAL A 305 -3.73 24.06 3.16
CA VAL A 305 -5.03 24.27 2.51
C VAL A 305 -4.81 24.55 1.04
N GLU A 306 -5.19 23.60 0.20
CA GLU A 306 -5.13 23.73 -1.26
C GLU A 306 -6.40 24.38 -1.83
N SER A 307 -6.26 25.06 -2.97
CA SER A 307 -7.41 25.47 -3.78
C SER A 307 -8.15 24.24 -4.31
N GLN A 308 -9.42 24.43 -4.67
CA GLN A 308 -10.19 23.35 -5.32
C GLN A 308 -9.48 22.85 -6.59
N PRO A 309 -9.49 21.53 -6.84
CA PRO A 309 -8.96 20.95 -8.08
C PRO A 309 -9.76 21.41 -9.30
N PRO A 310 -9.27 21.13 -10.53
CA PRO A 310 -10.06 21.31 -11.74
C PRO A 310 -11.44 20.64 -11.62
N LYS A 311 -12.47 21.28 -12.19
CA LYS A 311 -13.82 20.76 -12.14
C LYS A 311 -13.98 19.48 -12.95
N ASP A 312 -13.36 19.45 -14.13
CA ASP A 312 -13.43 18.30 -15.03
C ASP A 312 -12.12 17.49 -14.92
N ARG A 313 -12.21 16.19 -14.83
CA ARG A 313 -11.05 15.28 -14.89
C ARG A 313 -10.54 15.12 -16.31
N LEU A 314 -9.31 14.65 -16.47
CA LEU A 314 -8.81 14.17 -17.76
C LEU A 314 -9.40 12.80 -18.11
N ASP A 315 -9.49 12.51 -19.39
CA ASP A 315 -9.97 11.25 -19.92
C ASP A 315 -8.85 10.27 -20.22
N VAL A 316 -9.15 8.99 -20.01
CA VAL A 316 -8.26 7.88 -20.33
C VAL A 316 -8.16 7.72 -21.86
N VAL A 317 -6.95 7.48 -22.35
CA VAL A 317 -6.74 7.10 -23.74
C VAL A 317 -6.87 5.58 -23.87
N TYR A 318 -7.93 5.14 -24.52
CA TYR A 318 -8.15 3.76 -24.92
C TYR A 318 -7.63 3.56 -26.34
N THR A 319 -6.72 2.62 -26.52
CA THR A 319 -6.11 2.36 -27.84
C THR A 319 -6.13 0.87 -28.15
N ARG A 320 -6.67 0.53 -29.34
CA ARG A 320 -6.82 -0.85 -29.79
C ARG A 320 -5.50 -1.46 -30.26
N LYS A 321 -4.62 -0.65 -30.83
CA LYS A 321 -3.34 -1.05 -31.39
C LYS A 321 -2.33 0.07 -31.30
N TYR A 322 -1.09 -0.25 -30.90
CA TYR A 322 0.02 0.69 -30.87
C TYR A 322 1.34 -0.02 -31.16
N SER A 323 2.34 0.73 -31.61
CA SER A 323 3.69 0.20 -31.83
C SER A 323 4.69 0.83 -30.85
N ILE A 324 5.59 0.02 -30.30
CA ILE A 324 6.75 0.46 -29.54
C ILE A 324 7.91 0.59 -30.50
N GLN A 325 8.54 1.77 -30.58
CA GLN A 325 9.63 2.08 -31.51
C GLN A 325 10.94 2.42 -30.80
N ASN A 326 11.01 2.18 -29.51
CA ASN A 326 12.13 2.45 -28.64
C ASN A 326 12.76 1.11 -28.23
N GLN A 327 14.08 0.97 -28.39
CA GLN A 327 14.80 -0.27 -28.08
C GLN A 327 14.58 -0.67 -26.61
N PHE A 328 14.69 0.27 -25.68
CA PHE A 328 14.53 -0.01 -24.25
C PHE A 328 13.19 -0.70 -23.96
N TRP A 329 12.08 -0.12 -24.41
CA TRP A 329 10.76 -0.68 -24.14
C TRP A 329 10.45 -1.94 -24.96
N ASN A 330 10.97 -2.06 -26.18
CA ASN A 330 10.85 -3.32 -26.96
C ASN A 330 11.51 -4.48 -26.22
N GLU A 331 12.71 -4.28 -25.67
CA GLU A 331 13.45 -5.29 -24.91
C GLU A 331 12.79 -5.64 -23.56
N ARG A 332 11.90 -4.79 -23.05
CA ARG A 332 11.10 -5.05 -21.82
C ARG A 332 9.75 -5.69 -22.16
N ALA A 333 9.06 -5.24 -23.19
CA ALA A 333 7.75 -5.75 -23.61
C ALA A 333 7.84 -7.15 -24.24
N LYS A 334 8.82 -7.40 -25.11
CA LYS A 334 8.96 -8.69 -25.81
C LYS A 334 9.06 -9.89 -24.85
N PRO A 335 9.94 -9.93 -23.83
CA PRO A 335 9.99 -11.04 -22.88
C PRO A 335 8.69 -11.27 -22.12
N ILE A 336 7.95 -10.21 -21.80
CA ILE A 336 6.63 -10.33 -21.15
C ILE A 336 5.64 -11.00 -22.10
N ILE A 337 5.61 -10.59 -23.35
CA ILE A 337 4.68 -11.13 -24.36
C ILE A 337 5.05 -12.58 -24.74
N VAL A 338 6.35 -12.86 -24.95
CA VAL A 338 6.82 -14.14 -25.51
C VAL A 338 7.00 -15.21 -24.42
N ASN A 339 7.40 -14.84 -23.22
CA ASN A 339 7.74 -15.80 -22.16
C ASN A 339 6.76 -15.72 -20.98
N TRP A 340 6.54 -14.52 -20.39
CA TRP A 340 5.83 -14.39 -19.13
C TRP A 340 4.33 -14.69 -19.23
N ILE A 341 3.61 -14.08 -20.17
CA ILE A 341 2.17 -14.35 -20.36
C ILE A 341 1.91 -15.80 -20.77
N PRO A 342 2.64 -16.41 -21.72
CA PRO A 342 2.52 -17.84 -21.98
C PRO A 342 2.81 -18.73 -20.76
N HIS A 343 3.72 -18.33 -19.88
CA HIS A 343 3.93 -19.04 -18.60
C HIS A 343 2.69 -18.92 -17.69
N CYS A 344 2.11 -17.74 -17.55
CA CYS A 344 0.87 -17.55 -16.77
C CYS A 344 -0.29 -18.41 -17.33
N ILE A 345 -0.44 -18.50 -18.66
CA ILE A 345 -1.43 -19.37 -19.29
C ILE A 345 -1.21 -20.83 -18.85
N ARG A 346 0.02 -21.35 -19.00
CA ARG A 346 0.33 -22.74 -18.58
C ARG A 346 0.04 -23.00 -17.11
N MET A 347 0.36 -22.04 -16.24
CA MET A 347 0.11 -22.17 -14.81
C MET A 347 -1.39 -22.14 -14.46
N CYS A 348 -2.18 -21.32 -15.15
CA CYS A 348 -3.64 -21.29 -14.99
C CYS A 348 -4.34 -22.52 -15.61
N GLU A 349 -3.71 -23.23 -16.53
CA GLU A 349 -4.22 -24.47 -17.14
C GLU A 349 -3.83 -25.75 -16.38
N ARG A 350 -3.02 -25.63 -15.32
CA ARG A 350 -2.63 -26.78 -14.48
C ARG A 350 -3.83 -27.39 -13.77
N THR A 351 -3.84 -28.72 -13.73
CA THR A 351 -4.86 -29.51 -13.00
C THR A 351 -4.25 -30.29 -11.82
N ASP A 352 -2.91 -30.29 -11.70
CA ASP A 352 -2.12 -31.05 -10.72
C ASP A 352 -1.78 -30.23 -9.45
N ILE A 353 -2.65 -29.26 -9.09
CA ILE A 353 -2.44 -28.43 -7.91
C ILE A 353 -2.49 -29.28 -6.65
N ALA A 354 -1.37 -29.31 -5.93
CA ALA A 354 -1.24 -30.09 -4.71
C ALA A 354 -2.11 -29.51 -3.57
N PRO A 355 -2.61 -30.34 -2.66
CA PRO A 355 -3.30 -29.87 -1.46
C PRO A 355 -2.43 -28.90 -0.67
N GLY A 356 -3.02 -27.80 -0.20
CA GLY A 356 -2.34 -26.74 0.54
C GLY A 356 -1.66 -25.68 -0.32
N ARG A 357 -1.64 -25.79 -1.66
CA ARG A 357 -1.26 -24.72 -2.58
C ARG A 357 -2.41 -23.74 -2.73
N GLY A 358 -2.08 -22.43 -2.74
CA GLY A 358 -3.07 -21.38 -2.88
C GLY A 358 -3.43 -21.08 -4.35
N ASP A 359 -2.57 -21.42 -5.29
CA ASP A 359 -2.77 -21.22 -6.71
C ASP A 359 -3.92 -22.10 -7.25
N GLY A 360 -4.76 -21.53 -8.12
CA GLY A 360 -5.88 -22.18 -8.78
C GLY A 360 -5.96 -21.71 -10.24
N GLY A 361 -6.80 -22.30 -11.06
CA GLY A 361 -6.81 -22.03 -12.47
C GLY A 361 -8.17 -22.15 -13.16
N ILE A 362 -8.13 -22.33 -14.48
CA ILE A 362 -9.31 -22.39 -15.36
C ILE A 362 -10.19 -23.63 -15.08
N ASP A 363 -9.65 -24.69 -14.52
CA ASP A 363 -10.40 -25.89 -14.13
C ASP A 363 -11.48 -25.59 -13.09
N ASN A 364 -11.29 -24.62 -12.20
CA ASN A 364 -12.34 -24.14 -11.28
C ASN A 364 -13.57 -23.59 -12.03
N PHE A 365 -13.36 -22.91 -13.14
CA PHE A 365 -14.46 -22.41 -13.98
C PHE A 365 -15.16 -23.55 -14.74
N ILE A 366 -14.42 -24.56 -15.20
CA ILE A 366 -15.00 -25.76 -15.83
C ILE A 366 -15.91 -26.48 -14.83
N GLU A 367 -15.43 -26.70 -13.62
CA GLU A 367 -16.21 -27.37 -12.56
C GLU A 367 -17.43 -26.53 -12.13
N ALA A 368 -17.28 -25.19 -12.03
CA ALA A 368 -18.41 -24.31 -11.73
C ALA A 368 -19.47 -24.29 -12.85
N GLY A 369 -19.05 -24.35 -14.12
CA GLY A 369 -19.96 -24.50 -15.25
C GLY A 369 -20.78 -25.80 -15.20
N LYS A 370 -20.13 -26.92 -14.84
CA LYS A 370 -20.84 -28.20 -14.58
C LYS A 370 -21.84 -28.08 -13.43
N ALA A 371 -21.45 -27.43 -12.34
CA ALA A 371 -22.32 -27.21 -11.19
C ALA A 371 -23.55 -26.39 -11.53
N ASN A 372 -23.40 -25.34 -12.34
CA ASN A 372 -24.51 -24.51 -12.83
C ASN A 372 -25.53 -25.31 -13.70
N LEU A 373 -25.05 -26.37 -14.37
CA LEU A 373 -25.89 -27.29 -15.17
C LEU A 373 -26.43 -28.45 -14.35
N GLY A 374 -26.16 -28.52 -13.02
CA GLY A 374 -26.59 -29.67 -12.20
C GLY A 374 -25.82 -30.96 -12.51
N GLN A 375 -24.66 -30.90 -13.15
CA GLN A 375 -23.83 -32.06 -13.51
C GLN A 375 -22.86 -32.40 -12.35
N PRO A 376 -22.37 -33.67 -12.27
CA PRO A 376 -21.32 -34.02 -11.35
C PRO A 376 -20.07 -33.12 -11.55
N HIS A 377 -19.53 -32.56 -10.46
CA HIS A 377 -18.42 -31.62 -10.50
C HIS A 377 -17.43 -31.87 -9.37
N GLY A 378 -16.19 -31.39 -9.55
CA GLY A 378 -15.16 -31.39 -8.52
C GLY A 378 -15.33 -30.27 -7.50
N LYS A 379 -14.37 -30.19 -6.56
CA LYS A 379 -14.27 -29.10 -5.57
C LYS A 379 -13.41 -27.98 -6.13
N HIS A 380 -13.58 -26.76 -5.56
CA HIS A 380 -12.68 -25.64 -5.81
C HIS A 380 -11.24 -25.98 -5.34
N LYS A 381 -10.25 -25.56 -6.13
CA LYS A 381 -8.82 -25.70 -5.85
C LYS A 381 -8.19 -24.34 -5.64
N GLY A 382 -7.19 -24.27 -4.76
CA GLY A 382 -6.49 -23.04 -4.44
C GLY A 382 -7.27 -22.11 -3.49
N TYR A 383 -6.81 -20.88 -3.36
CA TYR A 383 -7.47 -19.88 -2.54
C TYR A 383 -8.87 -19.55 -3.07
N VAL A 384 -9.78 -19.19 -2.15
CA VAL A 384 -11.17 -18.80 -2.49
C VAL A 384 -11.26 -17.68 -3.52
N PHE A 385 -10.20 -16.87 -3.65
CA PHE A 385 -10.08 -15.76 -4.59
C PHE A 385 -9.17 -16.05 -5.80
N SER A 386 -8.83 -17.32 -6.04
CA SER A 386 -7.90 -17.71 -7.14
C SER A 386 -8.40 -17.41 -8.54
N ASN A 387 -9.70 -17.15 -8.73
CA ASN A 387 -10.24 -16.68 -10.01
C ASN A 387 -9.57 -15.39 -10.51
N ALA A 388 -9.05 -14.56 -9.59
CA ALA A 388 -8.37 -13.31 -9.92
C ALA A 388 -7.19 -13.52 -10.88
N TRP A 389 -6.41 -14.61 -10.70
CA TRP A 389 -5.26 -14.92 -11.58
C TRP A 389 -5.66 -15.17 -13.02
N VAL A 390 -6.78 -15.85 -13.20
CA VAL A 390 -7.36 -16.12 -14.53
C VAL A 390 -7.81 -14.82 -15.17
N HIS A 391 -8.52 -13.95 -14.44
CA HIS A 391 -9.00 -12.66 -14.96
C HIS A 391 -7.84 -11.71 -15.30
N GLN A 392 -6.82 -11.61 -14.44
CA GLN A 392 -5.59 -10.84 -14.71
C GLN A 392 -4.84 -11.38 -15.94
N THR A 393 -4.82 -12.71 -16.14
CA THR A 393 -4.17 -13.32 -17.31
C THR A 393 -4.97 -13.02 -18.59
N VAL A 394 -6.31 -13.05 -18.53
CA VAL A 394 -7.19 -12.62 -19.64
C VAL A 394 -6.92 -11.16 -20.01
N GLU A 395 -6.84 -10.27 -19.02
CA GLU A 395 -6.53 -8.85 -19.23
C GLU A 395 -5.15 -8.67 -19.85
N SER A 396 -4.14 -9.36 -19.32
CA SER A 396 -2.76 -9.33 -19.84
C SER A 396 -2.67 -9.78 -21.29
N MET A 397 -3.41 -10.84 -21.66
CA MET A 397 -3.52 -11.30 -23.05
C MET A 397 -4.16 -10.23 -23.96
N CYS A 398 -5.23 -9.60 -23.50
CA CYS A 398 -5.90 -8.54 -24.26
C CYS A 398 -4.95 -7.37 -24.54
N ILE A 399 -4.23 -6.91 -23.51
CA ILE A 399 -3.29 -5.77 -23.63
C ILE A 399 -2.08 -6.15 -24.51
N ALA A 400 -1.53 -7.36 -24.37
CA ALA A 400 -0.44 -7.85 -25.20
C ALA A 400 -0.82 -7.95 -26.70
N LEU A 401 -2.08 -8.26 -26.99
CA LEU A 401 -2.62 -8.29 -28.35
C LEU A 401 -2.79 -6.89 -28.97
N MET A 402 -2.81 -5.84 -28.18
CA MET A 402 -2.82 -4.45 -28.64
C MET A 402 -1.45 -3.98 -29.12
N VAL A 403 -0.37 -4.67 -28.73
CA VAL A 403 1.00 -4.35 -29.17
C VAL A 403 1.18 -4.80 -30.62
N ASP A 404 1.61 -3.89 -31.49
CA ASP A 404 1.97 -4.23 -32.89
C ASP A 404 3.23 -5.09 -32.90
N PRO A 405 3.20 -6.33 -33.41
CA PRO A 405 4.37 -7.18 -33.43
C PRO A 405 5.47 -6.71 -34.43
N GLN A 406 5.18 -5.76 -35.30
CA GLN A 406 6.12 -5.17 -36.25
C GLN A 406 6.91 -6.24 -37.07
N GLY A 407 6.29 -7.39 -37.31
CA GLY A 407 6.88 -8.50 -38.05
C GLY A 407 7.77 -9.43 -37.23
N ASP A 408 7.91 -9.23 -35.91
CA ASP A 408 8.65 -10.15 -35.03
C ASP A 408 7.92 -11.51 -34.93
N PRO A 409 8.53 -12.63 -35.42
CA PRO A 409 7.86 -13.92 -35.49
C PRO A 409 7.56 -14.51 -34.09
N GLU A 410 8.36 -14.25 -33.08
CA GLU A 410 8.12 -14.76 -31.72
C GLU A 410 6.93 -14.04 -31.07
N ILE A 411 6.82 -12.72 -31.25
CA ILE A 411 5.66 -11.96 -30.78
C ILE A 411 4.39 -12.42 -31.51
N ILE A 412 4.44 -12.60 -32.84
CA ILE A 412 3.31 -13.10 -33.64
C ILE A 412 2.84 -14.45 -33.13
N GLN A 413 3.76 -15.41 -32.91
CA GLN A 413 3.44 -16.74 -32.40
C GLN A 413 2.82 -16.67 -31.01
N ALA A 414 3.37 -15.85 -30.08
CA ALA A 414 2.83 -15.68 -28.74
C ALA A 414 1.42 -15.05 -28.77
N GLN A 415 1.22 -14.06 -29.63
CA GLN A 415 -0.11 -13.44 -29.81
C GLN A 415 -1.14 -14.43 -30.40
N GLU A 416 -0.73 -15.36 -31.27
CA GLU A 416 -1.61 -16.40 -31.80
C GLU A 416 -2.04 -17.39 -30.70
N LEU A 417 -1.11 -17.79 -29.83
CA LEU A 417 -1.41 -18.55 -28.61
C LEU A 417 -2.43 -17.81 -27.72
N MET A 418 -2.24 -16.50 -27.50
CA MET A 418 -3.14 -15.69 -26.68
C MET A 418 -4.55 -15.61 -27.28
N ARG A 419 -4.68 -15.39 -28.59
CA ARG A 419 -5.98 -15.38 -29.29
C ARG A 419 -6.71 -16.71 -29.14
N SER A 420 -6.01 -17.82 -29.42
CA SER A 420 -6.58 -19.16 -29.28
C SER A 420 -6.97 -19.48 -27.83
N THR A 421 -6.20 -19.00 -26.86
CA THR A 421 -6.49 -19.16 -25.43
C THR A 421 -7.73 -18.37 -25.03
N LEU A 422 -7.87 -17.11 -25.44
CA LEU A 422 -9.08 -16.31 -25.20
C LEU A 422 -10.33 -16.98 -25.76
N GLU A 423 -10.27 -17.51 -26.99
CA GLU A 423 -11.40 -18.23 -27.59
C GLU A 423 -11.78 -19.52 -26.85
N ARG A 424 -10.84 -20.18 -26.18
CA ARG A 424 -11.11 -21.34 -25.31
C ARG A 424 -11.63 -20.92 -23.93
N TRP A 425 -11.02 -19.91 -23.30
CA TRP A 425 -11.31 -19.55 -21.93
C TRP A 425 -12.60 -18.74 -21.77
N ILE A 426 -12.91 -17.82 -22.68
CA ILE A 426 -14.11 -16.99 -22.59
C ILE A 426 -15.39 -17.84 -22.42
N PRO A 427 -15.67 -18.85 -23.25
CA PRO A 427 -16.86 -19.71 -23.05
C PRO A 427 -16.86 -20.44 -21.70
N ILE A 428 -15.69 -20.88 -21.21
CA ILE A 428 -15.55 -21.55 -19.92
C ILE A 428 -15.88 -20.60 -18.76
N ILE A 429 -15.36 -19.39 -18.80
CA ILE A 429 -15.63 -18.36 -17.80
C ILE A 429 -17.11 -17.99 -17.78
N LEU A 430 -17.71 -17.81 -18.96
CA LEU A 430 -19.14 -17.47 -19.08
C LEU A 430 -20.07 -18.60 -18.61
N ALA A 431 -19.70 -19.87 -18.81
CA ALA A 431 -20.45 -21.00 -18.28
C ALA A 431 -20.47 -21.08 -16.76
N ALA A 432 -19.44 -20.53 -16.09
CA ALA A 432 -19.37 -20.44 -14.65
C ALA A 432 -20.20 -19.28 -14.08
N GLN A 433 -20.62 -18.29 -14.88
CA GLN A 433 -21.44 -17.19 -14.41
C GLN A 433 -22.85 -17.67 -14.07
N MET A 434 -23.32 -17.34 -12.87
CA MET A 434 -24.68 -17.70 -12.43
C MET A 434 -25.77 -16.91 -13.18
N PRO A 435 -27.02 -17.41 -13.21
CA PRO A 435 -28.10 -16.75 -13.92
C PRO A 435 -28.36 -15.30 -13.52
N ASP A 436 -28.14 -14.94 -12.26
CA ASP A 436 -28.26 -13.58 -11.72
C ASP A 436 -27.05 -12.67 -11.98
N GLY A 437 -26.00 -13.21 -12.62
CA GLY A 437 -24.78 -12.49 -12.96
C GLY A 437 -23.61 -12.69 -12.01
N TYR A 438 -23.80 -13.29 -10.84
CA TYR A 438 -22.71 -13.55 -9.90
C TYR A 438 -21.64 -14.49 -10.48
N LEU A 439 -20.36 -14.21 -10.18
CA LEU A 439 -19.24 -15.01 -10.71
C LEU A 439 -18.11 -15.10 -9.65
N GLN A 440 -18.09 -16.21 -8.91
CA GLN A 440 -16.95 -16.66 -8.11
C GLN A 440 -17.05 -18.17 -7.92
N THR A 441 -16.11 -18.91 -8.48
CA THR A 441 -16.17 -20.36 -8.53
C THR A 441 -16.08 -21.01 -7.15
N ALA A 442 -15.33 -20.42 -6.22
CA ALA A 442 -15.24 -20.93 -4.85
C ALA A 442 -16.61 -20.92 -4.16
N TYR A 443 -17.42 -19.86 -4.33
CA TYR A 443 -18.78 -19.84 -3.80
C TYR A 443 -19.68 -20.89 -4.51
N ILE A 444 -19.60 -21.02 -5.83
CA ILE A 444 -20.42 -21.93 -6.61
C ILE A 444 -20.15 -23.40 -6.24
N LEU A 445 -18.87 -23.72 -5.98
CA LEU A 445 -18.39 -25.07 -5.65
C LEU A 445 -18.29 -25.35 -4.14
N ALA A 446 -18.58 -24.34 -3.30
CA ALA A 446 -18.42 -24.43 -1.86
C ALA A 446 -19.43 -25.35 -1.19
N ASP A 447 -19.01 -25.92 -0.06
CA ASP A 447 -19.91 -26.46 0.94
C ASP A 447 -20.70 -25.29 1.59
N ARG A 448 -22.01 -25.34 1.47
CA ARG A 448 -22.92 -24.31 2.01
C ARG A 448 -22.87 -24.19 3.55
N GLN A 449 -22.28 -25.15 4.25
CA GLN A 449 -22.05 -25.05 5.69
C GLN A 449 -20.83 -24.15 5.98
N SER A 450 -19.81 -24.21 5.11
CA SER A 450 -18.59 -23.41 5.26
C SER A 450 -18.73 -21.99 4.70
N TRP A 451 -19.57 -21.82 3.68
CA TRP A 451 -19.82 -20.53 3.03
C TRP A 451 -21.30 -20.38 2.67
N PRO A 452 -22.14 -20.03 3.68
CA PRO A 452 -23.60 -20.13 3.54
C PRO A 452 -24.20 -19.07 2.63
N GLU A 453 -23.64 -17.87 2.58
CA GLU A 453 -24.17 -16.78 1.77
C GLU A 453 -23.08 -15.88 1.15
N ARG A 454 -23.45 -15.24 0.05
CA ARG A 454 -22.65 -14.22 -0.62
C ARG A 454 -22.58 -12.95 0.22
N TRP A 455 -21.46 -12.24 0.12
CA TRP A 455 -21.26 -10.97 0.79
C TRP A 455 -21.53 -11.07 2.30
N SER A 456 -21.08 -12.16 2.91
CA SER A 456 -21.13 -12.31 4.36
C SER A 456 -20.14 -11.38 5.05
N PRO A 457 -20.55 -10.59 6.07
CA PRO A 457 -19.63 -9.79 6.86
C PRO A 457 -18.54 -10.61 7.55
N ASP A 458 -18.80 -11.86 7.88
CA ASP A 458 -17.83 -12.76 8.55
C ASP A 458 -16.82 -13.37 7.57
N HIS A 459 -17.04 -13.21 6.25
CA HIS A 459 -16.22 -13.79 5.20
C HIS A 459 -15.66 -12.75 4.21
N ARG A 460 -15.40 -11.52 4.66
CA ARG A 460 -14.78 -10.47 3.83
C ARG A 460 -13.43 -10.90 3.24
N GLY A 461 -12.68 -11.78 3.93
CA GLY A 461 -11.45 -12.39 3.44
C GLY A 461 -11.61 -13.35 2.25
N ASN A 462 -12.85 -13.67 1.83
CA ASN A 462 -13.11 -14.43 0.61
C ASN A 462 -12.96 -13.60 -0.67
N HIS A 463 -12.77 -12.29 -0.54
CA HIS A 463 -12.41 -11.36 -1.61
C HIS A 463 -13.32 -11.42 -2.84
N GLU A 464 -14.63 -11.40 -2.62
CA GLU A 464 -15.64 -11.44 -3.68
C GLU A 464 -15.56 -10.21 -4.59
N GLY A 465 -15.27 -9.04 -4.00
CA GLY A 465 -15.08 -7.78 -4.74
C GLY A 465 -13.76 -7.76 -5.52
N TYR A 466 -12.68 -8.25 -4.93
CA TYR A 466 -11.36 -8.35 -5.58
C TYR A 466 -11.43 -9.18 -6.87
N VAL A 467 -12.07 -10.35 -6.80
CA VAL A 467 -12.29 -11.21 -7.97
C VAL A 467 -13.16 -10.54 -9.03
N SER A 468 -14.28 -9.94 -8.59
CA SER A 468 -15.24 -9.27 -9.49
C SER A 468 -14.61 -8.04 -10.17
N GLY A 469 -13.78 -7.27 -9.45
CA GLY A 469 -13.09 -6.13 -10.01
C GLY A 469 -12.14 -6.49 -11.14
N TYR A 470 -11.31 -7.51 -10.98
CA TYR A 470 -10.42 -7.98 -12.06
C TYR A 470 -11.17 -8.52 -13.27
N PHE A 471 -12.34 -9.16 -13.07
CA PHE A 471 -13.17 -9.56 -14.19
C PHE A 471 -13.68 -8.36 -14.98
N ILE A 472 -14.14 -7.31 -14.30
CA ILE A 472 -14.60 -6.06 -14.93
C ILE A 472 -13.47 -5.39 -15.71
N GLU A 473 -12.27 -5.29 -15.13
CA GLU A 473 -11.09 -4.72 -15.78
C GLU A 473 -10.72 -5.49 -17.06
N SER A 474 -10.75 -6.84 -17.00
CA SER A 474 -10.49 -7.70 -18.17
C SER A 474 -11.51 -7.47 -19.28
N ALA A 475 -12.79 -7.26 -18.94
CA ALA A 475 -13.85 -7.03 -19.90
C ALA A 475 -13.71 -5.68 -20.62
N ILE A 476 -13.29 -4.62 -19.94
CA ILE A 476 -12.99 -3.31 -20.56
C ILE A 476 -11.87 -3.47 -21.60
N ASN A 477 -10.80 -4.16 -21.25
CA ASN A 477 -9.67 -4.34 -22.15
C ASN A 477 -10.00 -5.28 -23.33
N HIS A 478 -10.84 -6.29 -23.12
CA HIS A 478 -11.34 -7.14 -24.21
C HIS A 478 -12.23 -6.35 -25.18
N TYR A 479 -13.16 -5.53 -24.67
CA TYR A 479 -13.97 -4.63 -25.50
C TYR A 479 -13.10 -3.69 -26.34
N THR A 480 -12.08 -3.07 -25.70
CA THR A 480 -11.13 -2.14 -26.37
C THR A 480 -10.35 -2.85 -27.46
N LEU A 481 -9.80 -4.05 -27.19
CA LEU A 481 -9.07 -4.87 -28.15
C LEU A 481 -9.94 -5.19 -29.40
N THR A 482 -11.19 -5.56 -29.17
CA THR A 482 -12.10 -6.00 -30.22
C THR A 482 -12.85 -4.85 -30.89
N ASP A 483 -12.63 -3.60 -30.47
CA ASP A 483 -13.33 -2.41 -30.98
C ASP A 483 -14.85 -2.54 -30.82
N GLY A 484 -15.29 -3.12 -29.68
CA GLY A 484 -16.69 -3.38 -29.37
C GLY A 484 -17.39 -4.41 -30.27
N LYS A 485 -16.62 -5.17 -31.09
CA LYS A 485 -17.22 -6.21 -31.98
C LYS A 485 -17.53 -7.51 -31.25
N ASP A 486 -16.82 -7.82 -30.18
CA ASP A 486 -17.08 -8.95 -29.30
C ASP A 486 -17.51 -8.43 -27.91
N LEU A 487 -18.80 -8.61 -27.62
CA LEU A 487 -19.45 -8.14 -26.42
C LEU A 487 -19.56 -9.21 -25.33
N ARG A 488 -19.00 -10.42 -25.53
CA ARG A 488 -19.18 -11.54 -24.60
C ARG A 488 -18.78 -11.19 -23.16
N LEU A 489 -17.54 -10.73 -22.94
CA LEU A 489 -17.09 -10.36 -21.59
C LEU A 489 -17.73 -9.04 -21.12
N TYR A 490 -17.95 -8.07 -22.00
CA TYR A 490 -18.61 -6.81 -21.66
C TYR A 490 -20.01 -7.02 -21.09
N ASN A 491 -20.84 -7.84 -21.78
CA ASN A 491 -22.18 -8.16 -21.32
C ASN A 491 -22.18 -8.94 -20.00
N ALA A 492 -21.23 -9.85 -19.83
CA ALA A 492 -21.07 -10.60 -18.60
C ALA A 492 -20.63 -9.70 -17.43
N ALA A 493 -19.74 -8.73 -17.67
CA ALA A 493 -19.31 -7.75 -16.66
C ALA A 493 -20.47 -6.82 -16.26
N LYS A 494 -21.30 -6.38 -17.22
CA LYS A 494 -22.54 -5.63 -16.90
C LYS A 494 -23.47 -6.45 -16.01
N LYS A 495 -23.70 -7.70 -16.37
CA LYS A 495 -24.56 -8.62 -15.61
C LYS A 495 -24.02 -8.83 -14.18
N LEU A 496 -22.69 -8.94 -14.01
CA LEU A 496 -22.06 -9.02 -12.71
C LEU A 496 -22.26 -7.72 -11.93
N ALA A 497 -21.97 -6.57 -12.51
CA ALA A 497 -22.13 -5.26 -11.86
C ALA A 497 -23.58 -4.99 -11.48
N ASP A 498 -24.55 -5.35 -12.34
CA ASP A 498 -25.97 -5.24 -12.06
C ASP A 498 -26.40 -6.15 -10.88
N CYS A 499 -25.85 -7.37 -10.80
CA CYS A 499 -26.03 -8.28 -9.65
C CYS A 499 -25.57 -7.63 -8.35
N TRP A 500 -24.41 -6.99 -8.35
CA TRP A 500 -23.88 -6.27 -7.19
C TRP A 500 -24.77 -5.07 -6.83
N VAL A 501 -25.16 -4.23 -7.80
CA VAL A 501 -26.10 -3.11 -7.59
C VAL A 501 -27.44 -3.58 -7.03
N ALA A 502 -27.94 -4.75 -7.47
CA ALA A 502 -29.20 -5.30 -6.98
C ALA A 502 -29.15 -5.71 -5.49
N ASN A 503 -27.98 -6.13 -4.97
CA ASN A 503 -27.87 -6.75 -3.67
C ASN A 503 -27.18 -5.86 -2.60
N ILE A 504 -26.32 -4.92 -3.01
CA ILE A 504 -25.52 -4.07 -2.12
C ILE A 504 -25.90 -2.60 -2.35
N GLY A 505 -26.01 -1.83 -1.27
CA GLY A 505 -26.35 -0.41 -1.35
C GLY A 505 -27.27 0.05 -0.23
N PRO A 506 -27.72 1.31 -0.23
CA PRO A 506 -28.64 1.84 0.76
C PRO A 506 -29.95 1.03 0.82
N GLY A 507 -30.31 0.56 2.01
CA GLY A 507 -31.50 -0.30 2.22
C GLY A 507 -31.32 -1.75 1.76
N LYS A 508 -30.13 -2.16 1.35
CA LYS A 508 -29.71 -3.51 0.99
C LYS A 508 -28.58 -3.97 1.94
N LYS A 509 -27.71 -4.91 1.49
CA LYS A 509 -26.56 -5.30 2.32
C LYS A 509 -25.60 -4.13 2.49
N ASP A 510 -25.16 -3.87 3.72
CA ASP A 510 -24.02 -2.98 4.07
C ASP A 510 -22.78 -3.86 4.17
N TRP A 511 -21.93 -3.81 3.13
CA TRP A 511 -20.80 -4.69 3.00
C TRP A 511 -19.65 -4.02 2.24
N TYR A 512 -18.43 -4.47 2.52
CA TYR A 512 -17.21 -4.13 1.78
C TYR A 512 -16.27 -5.35 1.76
N ASP A 513 -15.37 -5.41 0.77
CA ASP A 513 -14.38 -6.47 0.66
C ASP A 513 -13.20 -6.29 1.63
N GLY A 514 -12.61 -7.37 2.10
CA GLY A 514 -11.34 -7.33 2.83
C GLY A 514 -10.17 -6.83 1.96
N HIS A 515 -10.20 -7.03 0.63
CA HIS A 515 -9.23 -6.50 -0.32
C HIS A 515 -9.91 -5.62 -1.37
N GLN A 516 -9.52 -4.37 -1.44
CA GLN A 516 -10.06 -3.40 -2.39
C GLN A 516 -9.62 -3.72 -3.82
N GLU A 517 -10.51 -3.62 -4.76
CA GLU A 517 -10.36 -3.66 -6.22
C GLU A 517 -11.67 -3.26 -6.90
N MET A 518 -12.80 -3.75 -6.38
CA MET A 518 -14.12 -3.53 -6.96
C MET A 518 -14.45 -2.05 -7.09
N GLU A 519 -14.07 -1.24 -6.12
CA GLU A 519 -14.40 0.18 -6.06
C GLU A 519 -13.81 0.93 -7.25
N GLN A 520 -12.51 0.74 -7.54
CA GLN A 520 -11.87 1.38 -8.68
C GLN A 520 -12.34 0.81 -10.03
N ALA A 521 -12.58 -0.50 -10.09
CA ALA A 521 -13.09 -1.16 -11.28
C ALA A 521 -14.49 -0.68 -11.64
N LEU A 522 -15.37 -0.52 -10.65
CA LEU A 522 -16.74 0.00 -10.86
C LEU A 522 -16.75 1.45 -11.36
N VAL A 523 -15.89 2.32 -10.84
CA VAL A 523 -15.83 3.70 -11.36
C VAL A 523 -15.33 3.72 -12.80
N ARG A 524 -14.26 2.97 -13.10
CA ARG A 524 -13.73 2.84 -14.46
C ARG A 524 -14.79 2.28 -15.41
N PHE A 525 -15.51 1.24 -14.97
CA PHE A 525 -16.57 0.61 -15.77
C PHE A 525 -17.78 1.52 -15.96
N GLY A 526 -18.20 2.24 -14.92
CA GLY A 526 -19.28 3.21 -14.99
C GLY A 526 -19.00 4.31 -16.02
N ARG A 527 -17.79 4.89 -15.99
CA ARG A 527 -17.31 5.86 -17.00
C ARG A 527 -17.33 5.24 -18.40
N PHE A 528 -16.77 4.03 -18.52
CA PHE A 528 -16.69 3.32 -19.80
C PHE A 528 -18.08 3.03 -20.39
N VAL A 529 -19.02 2.56 -19.57
CA VAL A 529 -20.42 2.32 -20.02
C VAL A 529 -21.11 3.62 -20.41
N ASN A 530 -20.89 4.71 -19.67
CA ASN A 530 -21.41 6.04 -20.03
C ASN A 530 -20.86 6.52 -21.38
N ASP A 531 -19.59 6.28 -21.66
CA ASP A 531 -18.95 6.65 -22.94
C ASP A 531 -19.46 5.79 -24.11
N GLN A 532 -19.72 4.49 -23.89
CA GLN A 532 -20.16 3.57 -24.96
C GLN A 532 -21.68 3.61 -25.21
N GLU A 533 -22.49 3.69 -24.17
CA GLU A 533 -23.95 3.57 -24.27
C GLU A 533 -24.69 4.91 -24.09
N GLY A 534 -24.02 5.91 -23.50
CA GLY A 534 -24.63 7.20 -23.16
C GLY A 534 -25.69 7.10 -22.06
N ASN A 535 -26.47 8.18 -21.90
CA ASN A 535 -27.65 8.26 -21.03
C ASN A 535 -27.39 7.86 -19.56
N HIS A 536 -26.18 8.11 -19.03
CA HIS A 536 -25.81 7.84 -17.64
C HIS A 536 -26.05 6.38 -17.20
N ARG A 537 -25.89 5.43 -18.13
CA ARG A 537 -26.11 4.00 -17.89
C ARG A 537 -25.18 3.39 -16.85
N GLY A 538 -23.98 3.96 -16.69
CA GLY A 538 -22.96 3.49 -15.75
C GLY A 538 -23.00 4.18 -14.38
N ASP A 539 -23.86 5.17 -14.16
CA ASP A 539 -23.87 5.95 -12.91
C ASP A 539 -24.14 5.09 -11.68
N SER A 540 -25.00 4.06 -11.81
CA SER A 540 -25.31 3.12 -10.72
C SER A 540 -24.07 2.37 -10.21
N TYR A 541 -23.10 2.13 -11.08
CA TYR A 541 -21.82 1.48 -10.74
C TYR A 541 -20.93 2.41 -9.94
N ILE A 542 -20.89 3.70 -10.32
CA ILE A 542 -20.16 4.74 -9.59
C ILE A 542 -20.76 4.97 -8.20
N VAL A 543 -22.09 5.00 -8.11
CA VAL A 543 -22.80 5.11 -6.83
C VAL A 543 -22.51 3.90 -5.92
N LEU A 544 -22.48 2.70 -6.48
CA LEU A 544 -22.11 1.49 -5.72
C LEU A 544 -20.65 1.56 -5.24
N ALA A 545 -19.73 2.01 -6.08
CA ALA A 545 -18.32 2.16 -5.68
C ALA A 545 -18.18 3.09 -4.46
N LYS A 546 -18.87 4.24 -4.47
CA LYS A 546 -18.91 5.15 -3.31
C LYS A 546 -19.49 4.47 -2.08
N PHE A 547 -20.58 3.72 -2.23
CA PHE A 547 -21.20 3.02 -1.12
C PHE A 547 -20.24 1.98 -0.48
N LEU A 548 -19.52 1.21 -1.29
CA LEU A 548 -18.51 0.25 -0.81
C LEU A 548 -17.40 0.93 -0.01
N LEU A 549 -16.93 2.10 -0.48
CA LEU A 549 -15.95 2.91 0.24
C LEU A 549 -16.52 3.43 1.58
N ASP A 550 -17.72 4.01 1.57
CA ASP A 550 -18.37 4.58 2.77
C ASP A 550 -18.73 3.51 3.81
N SER A 551 -18.99 2.26 3.36
CA SER A 551 -19.27 1.12 4.24
C SER A 551 -18.03 0.63 4.99
N ARG A 552 -16.83 1.00 4.53
CA ARG A 552 -15.55 0.60 5.13
C ARG A 552 -15.26 1.43 6.37
N ARG A 553 -15.60 0.90 7.53
CA ARG A 553 -15.42 1.55 8.83
C ARG A 553 -15.48 0.55 9.99
N GLY A 554 -14.86 0.92 11.11
CA GLY A 554 -14.96 0.17 12.38
C GLY A 554 -14.20 -1.17 12.41
N GLY A 555 -13.29 -1.39 11.45
CA GLY A 555 -12.41 -2.54 11.38
C GLY A 555 -10.96 -2.19 11.75
N SER A 556 -10.00 -2.70 10.96
CA SER A 556 -8.57 -2.61 11.23
C SER A 556 -7.81 -1.63 10.31
N GLU A 557 -6.60 -1.27 10.71
CA GLU A 557 -5.67 -0.55 9.83
C GLU A 557 -5.22 -1.42 8.65
N TYR A 558 -5.12 -2.73 8.85
CA TYR A 558 -4.63 -3.67 7.85
C TYR A 558 -5.40 -3.61 6.53
N ASP A 559 -6.74 -3.46 6.60
CA ASP A 559 -7.62 -3.33 5.44
C ASP A 559 -8.19 -1.91 5.24
N GLN A 560 -7.61 -0.90 5.90
CA GLN A 560 -7.99 0.51 5.88
C GLN A 560 -9.45 0.78 6.33
N SER A 561 -10.03 -0.11 7.17
CA SER A 561 -11.39 0.07 7.70
C SER A 561 -11.43 0.66 9.12
N HIS A 562 -10.29 1.05 9.67
CA HIS A 562 -10.16 1.63 11.02
C HIS A 562 -10.86 2.99 11.18
N LEU A 563 -10.95 3.78 10.10
CA LEU A 563 -11.63 5.08 10.05
C LEU A 563 -12.44 5.23 8.76
N PRO A 564 -13.48 6.07 8.75
CA PRO A 564 -14.16 6.45 7.52
C PRO A 564 -13.17 7.05 6.50
N PRO A 565 -13.38 6.86 5.18
CA PRO A 565 -12.45 7.31 4.13
C PRO A 565 -12.03 8.78 4.25
N GLY A 566 -12.99 9.71 4.41
CA GLY A 566 -12.71 11.15 4.52
C GLY A 566 -11.99 11.57 5.80
N GLN A 567 -11.70 10.64 6.73
CA GLN A 567 -11.00 10.89 7.98
C GLN A 567 -9.60 10.26 8.05
N GLN A 568 -9.15 9.63 6.97
CA GLN A 568 -7.85 8.99 6.89
C GLN A 568 -6.81 9.95 6.32
N TYR A 569 -5.71 10.17 7.04
CA TYR A 569 -4.63 11.09 6.67
C TYR A 569 -3.24 10.46 6.72
N GLU A 570 -3.14 9.23 7.19
CA GLU A 570 -1.89 8.46 7.26
C GLU A 570 -2.02 7.15 6.49
N ALA A 571 -1.02 6.84 5.66
CA ALA A 571 -0.93 5.58 4.96
C ALA A 571 -0.53 4.46 5.92
N VAL A 572 -1.45 3.52 6.18
CA VAL A 572 -1.29 2.42 7.14
C VAL A 572 -1.77 1.09 6.57
N GLY A 573 -1.40 -0.01 7.23
CA GLY A 573 -1.86 -1.35 6.90
C GLY A 573 -1.23 -1.92 5.64
N HIS A 574 -1.89 -2.90 5.03
CA HIS A 574 -1.39 -3.62 3.86
C HIS A 574 -1.24 -2.69 2.65
N ALA A 575 -0.04 -2.62 2.06
CA ALA A 575 0.30 -1.60 1.07
C ALA A 575 -0.48 -1.74 -0.25
N VAL A 576 -0.77 -2.98 -0.70
CA VAL A 576 -1.57 -3.20 -1.92
C VAL A 576 -3.02 -2.76 -1.70
N ARG A 577 -3.64 -3.21 -0.59
CA ARG A 577 -5.01 -2.81 -0.24
C ARG A 577 -5.14 -1.29 -0.14
N ALA A 578 -4.16 -0.65 0.50
CA ALA A 578 -4.12 0.81 0.65
C ALA A 578 -4.10 1.53 -0.70
N THR A 579 -3.20 1.18 -1.62
CA THR A 579 -3.11 1.85 -2.93
C THR A 579 -4.34 1.63 -3.80
N TYR A 580 -4.99 0.48 -3.70
CA TYR A 580 -6.24 0.22 -4.40
C TYR A 580 -7.41 1.02 -3.78
N PHE A 581 -7.47 1.07 -2.46
CA PHE A 581 -8.42 1.90 -1.72
C PHE A 581 -8.27 3.38 -2.07
N TYR A 582 -7.04 3.91 -2.03
CA TYR A 582 -6.75 5.31 -2.37
C TYR A 582 -7.05 5.61 -3.84
N SER A 583 -6.86 4.63 -4.74
CA SER A 583 -7.27 4.73 -6.15
C SER A 583 -8.78 4.88 -6.30
N GLY A 584 -9.55 4.06 -5.60
CA GLY A 584 -11.02 4.17 -5.55
C GLY A 584 -11.49 5.50 -4.95
N MET A 585 -10.83 5.94 -3.85
CA MET A 585 -11.11 7.25 -3.24
C MET A 585 -10.83 8.42 -4.18
N ALA A 586 -9.70 8.38 -4.92
CA ALA A 586 -9.35 9.43 -5.89
C ALA A 586 -10.35 9.51 -7.04
N ASP A 587 -10.82 8.35 -7.54
CA ASP A 587 -11.86 8.30 -8.54
C ASP A 587 -13.19 8.90 -8.04
N ILE A 588 -13.64 8.51 -6.84
CA ILE A 588 -14.89 9.03 -6.25
C ILE A 588 -14.75 10.52 -5.92
N ALA A 589 -13.60 10.96 -5.43
CA ALA A 589 -13.34 12.38 -5.22
C ALA A 589 -13.49 13.21 -6.51
N ALA A 590 -13.01 12.68 -7.65
CA ALA A 590 -13.14 13.32 -8.96
C ALA A 590 -14.60 13.30 -9.49
N GLU A 591 -15.37 12.23 -9.24
CA GLU A 591 -16.76 12.14 -9.72
C GLU A 591 -17.74 12.95 -8.87
N THR A 592 -17.53 13.01 -7.57
CA THR A 592 -18.48 13.63 -6.63
C THR A 592 -18.11 15.06 -6.24
N HIS A 593 -16.86 15.47 -6.49
CA HIS A 593 -16.28 16.73 -6.00
C HIS A 593 -16.40 16.91 -4.48
N ASP A 594 -16.49 15.81 -3.74
CA ASP A 594 -16.56 15.82 -2.28
C ASP A 594 -15.23 16.31 -1.70
N PRO A 595 -15.18 17.49 -1.08
CA PRO A 595 -13.93 18.08 -0.63
C PRO A 595 -13.30 17.35 0.56
N ASP A 596 -14.06 16.56 1.33
CA ASP A 596 -13.51 15.71 2.41
C ASP A 596 -12.78 14.51 1.83
N TYR A 597 -13.33 13.86 0.77
CA TYR A 597 -12.62 12.83 0.01
C TYR A 597 -11.36 13.37 -0.66
N GLN A 598 -11.45 14.53 -1.31
CA GLN A 598 -10.31 15.22 -1.93
C GLN A 598 -9.21 15.50 -0.89
N SER A 599 -9.58 16.02 0.27
CA SER A 599 -8.65 16.32 1.38
C SER A 599 -7.96 15.07 1.92
N ALA A 600 -8.71 13.98 2.13
CA ALA A 600 -8.15 12.72 2.58
C ALA A 600 -7.16 12.14 1.56
N VAL A 601 -7.52 12.11 0.28
CA VAL A 601 -6.69 11.56 -0.81
C VAL A 601 -5.35 12.28 -0.93
N ILE A 602 -5.34 13.62 -0.92
CA ILE A 602 -4.07 14.37 -1.00
C ILE A 602 -3.25 14.27 0.29
N SER A 603 -3.89 14.14 1.47
CA SER A 603 -3.20 13.90 2.73
C SER A 603 -2.52 12.53 2.75
N LEU A 604 -3.22 11.48 2.32
CA LEU A 604 -2.69 10.12 2.19
C LEU A 604 -1.52 10.07 1.21
N TRP A 605 -1.65 10.77 0.08
CA TRP A 605 -0.58 10.91 -0.91
C TRP A 605 0.64 11.61 -0.31
N ASP A 606 0.47 12.75 0.36
CA ASP A 606 1.58 13.50 0.97
C ASP A 606 2.28 12.69 2.06
N ASN A 607 1.51 12.02 2.93
CA ASN A 607 2.07 11.14 3.95
C ASN A 607 2.88 10.00 3.32
N MET A 608 2.31 9.30 2.34
CA MET A 608 2.97 8.18 1.69
C MET A 608 4.24 8.62 0.96
N VAL A 609 4.17 9.65 0.10
CA VAL A 609 5.28 10.08 -0.76
C VAL A 609 6.40 10.74 0.04
N ASN A 610 6.07 11.46 1.11
CA ASN A 610 7.05 12.24 1.88
C ASN A 610 7.49 11.59 3.19
N LYS A 611 6.98 10.38 3.52
CA LYS A 611 7.36 9.70 4.76
C LYS A 611 7.55 8.17 4.62
N LYS A 612 7.02 7.53 3.54
CA LYS A 612 6.96 6.06 3.41
C LYS A 612 7.30 5.53 2.00
N TYR A 613 7.87 6.37 1.13
CA TYR A 613 8.17 6.07 -0.28
C TYR A 613 9.64 5.76 -0.49
N TYR A 614 9.93 4.61 -1.08
CA TYR A 614 11.30 4.20 -1.39
C TYR A 614 11.85 4.90 -2.64
N LEU A 615 13.16 5.12 -2.69
CA LEU A 615 13.82 5.73 -3.83
C LEU A 615 13.56 4.99 -5.15
N THR A 616 13.38 3.68 -5.10
CA THR A 616 13.00 2.84 -6.25
C THR A 616 11.54 2.97 -6.67
N GLY A 617 10.74 3.76 -5.97
CA GLY A 617 9.30 3.86 -6.22
C GLY A 617 8.48 2.71 -5.65
N GLY A 618 9.06 1.90 -4.76
CA GLY A 618 8.35 0.89 -3.99
C GLY A 618 7.71 1.48 -2.73
N ILE A 619 6.81 0.73 -2.10
CA ILE A 619 6.15 1.03 -0.83
C ILE A 619 5.91 -0.23 -0.02
N GLY A 620 5.78 -0.09 1.29
CA GLY A 620 5.58 -1.20 2.22
C GLY A 620 6.91 -1.73 2.77
N SER A 621 7.33 -1.23 3.93
CA SER A 621 8.59 -1.62 4.57
C SER A 621 8.54 -3.01 5.18
N GLY A 622 7.32 -3.48 5.55
CA GLY A 622 7.06 -4.87 5.89
C GLY A 622 7.69 -5.33 7.21
N GLU A 623 7.79 -4.46 8.23
CA GLU A 623 8.36 -4.84 9.52
C GLU A 623 7.56 -5.94 10.20
N THR A 624 6.26 -5.99 9.97
CA THR A 624 5.35 -6.94 10.63
C THR A 624 4.47 -7.74 9.71
N SER A 625 4.21 -7.21 8.52
CA SER A 625 3.34 -7.80 7.52
C SER A 625 3.65 -7.21 6.15
N GLU A 626 2.78 -7.40 5.17
CA GLU A 626 2.85 -6.83 3.82
C GLU A 626 2.55 -5.31 3.79
N GLY A 627 2.75 -4.63 4.91
CA GLY A 627 2.22 -3.30 5.17
C GLY A 627 3.25 -2.17 5.25
N PHE A 628 2.70 -0.97 5.45
CA PHE A 628 3.48 0.20 5.79
C PHE A 628 4.03 0.08 7.21
N GLY A 629 5.27 0.50 7.40
CA GLY A 629 5.84 0.78 8.72
C GLY A 629 5.51 2.20 9.20
N PRO A 630 6.07 2.59 10.36
CA PRO A 630 6.03 3.96 10.82
C PRO A 630 6.62 4.95 9.83
N ASN A 631 6.30 6.24 9.99
CA ASN A 631 6.90 7.29 9.18
C ASN A 631 8.45 7.22 9.26
N TYR A 632 9.11 7.28 8.11
CA TYR A 632 10.57 7.19 7.94
C TYR A 632 11.20 5.81 8.25
N SER A 633 10.38 4.78 8.51
CA SER A 633 10.85 3.40 8.60
C SER A 633 10.96 2.81 7.19
N LEU A 634 12.12 3.03 6.56
CA LEU A 634 12.43 2.62 5.19
C LEU A 634 13.67 1.72 5.20
N ARG A 635 13.53 0.53 5.80
CA ARG A 635 14.61 -0.46 5.85
C ARG A 635 14.94 -1.01 4.46
N ASN A 636 16.19 -1.40 4.25
CA ASN A 636 16.66 -1.89 2.95
C ASN A 636 16.14 -3.29 2.59
N GLU A 637 15.87 -4.14 3.59
CA GLU A 637 15.23 -5.46 3.48
C GLU A 637 13.69 -5.35 3.35
N ALA A 638 13.22 -4.31 2.71
CA ALA A 638 11.81 -3.99 2.58
C ALA A 638 11.00 -5.10 1.90
N TYR A 639 9.73 -5.20 2.28
CA TYR A 639 8.80 -6.10 1.59
C TYR A 639 8.55 -5.62 0.15
N CYS A 640 8.17 -4.37 -0.04
CA CYS A 640 7.96 -3.72 -1.33
C CYS A 640 7.32 -4.67 -2.35
N GLU A 641 6.12 -5.16 -2.06
CA GLU A 641 5.42 -6.10 -2.93
C GLU A 641 5.25 -5.54 -4.34
N THR A 642 5.46 -6.34 -5.36
CA THR A 642 5.29 -5.92 -6.76
C THR A 642 3.87 -5.44 -7.05
N CYS A 643 2.83 -6.04 -6.45
CA CYS A 643 1.44 -5.54 -6.55
C CYS A 643 1.26 -4.14 -5.96
N SER A 644 1.98 -3.80 -4.87
CA SER A 644 1.89 -2.45 -4.30
C SER A 644 2.46 -1.41 -5.25
N SER A 645 3.50 -1.76 -6.02
CA SER A 645 4.03 -0.90 -7.08
C SER A 645 3.03 -0.71 -8.23
N CYS A 646 2.29 -1.75 -8.63
CA CYS A 646 1.19 -1.62 -9.59
C CYS A 646 0.11 -0.68 -9.08
N GLY A 647 -0.39 -0.91 -7.86
CA GLY A 647 -1.41 -0.07 -7.23
C GLY A 647 -0.97 1.38 -7.05
N LEU A 648 0.33 1.60 -6.79
CA LEU A 648 0.89 2.94 -6.71
C LEU A 648 0.87 3.66 -8.05
N VAL A 649 1.18 2.97 -9.17
CA VAL A 649 1.01 3.52 -10.52
C VAL A 649 -0.46 3.93 -10.75
N PHE A 650 -1.42 3.08 -10.38
CA PHE A 650 -2.85 3.38 -10.52
C PHE A 650 -3.25 4.62 -9.71
N PHE A 651 -2.85 4.69 -8.46
CA PHE A 651 -3.17 5.81 -7.58
C PHE A 651 -2.60 7.13 -8.10
N GLN A 652 -1.31 7.16 -8.47
CA GLN A 652 -0.66 8.33 -9.05
C GLN A 652 -1.33 8.75 -10.37
N TYR A 653 -1.68 7.79 -11.21
CA TYR A 653 -2.36 8.05 -12.48
C TYR A 653 -3.75 8.70 -12.28
N LYS A 654 -4.54 8.20 -11.31
CA LYS A 654 -5.86 8.77 -11.00
C LYS A 654 -5.76 10.18 -10.43
N LEU A 655 -4.72 10.46 -9.65
CA LEU A 655 -4.43 11.82 -9.20
C LEU A 655 -4.02 12.74 -10.37
N ASN A 656 -3.26 12.24 -11.34
CA ASN A 656 -2.94 12.99 -12.56
C ASN A 656 -4.22 13.33 -13.35
N LEU A 657 -5.15 12.37 -13.48
CA LEU A 657 -6.46 12.63 -14.11
C LEU A 657 -7.26 13.71 -13.38
N ALA A 658 -7.28 13.68 -12.04
CA ALA A 658 -8.10 14.57 -11.23
C ALA A 658 -7.50 15.98 -11.10
N TYR A 659 -6.18 16.10 -10.96
CA TYR A 659 -5.51 17.36 -10.61
C TYR A 659 -4.76 18.02 -11.78
N HIS A 660 -4.59 17.34 -12.90
CA HIS A 660 -3.85 17.81 -14.09
C HIS A 660 -2.42 18.28 -13.75
N ASP A 661 -1.74 17.58 -12.85
CA ASP A 661 -0.41 17.94 -12.36
C ASP A 661 0.62 16.86 -12.71
N ALA A 662 1.73 17.29 -13.31
CA ALA A 662 2.81 16.43 -13.76
C ALA A 662 3.54 15.71 -12.64
N LYS A 663 3.51 16.23 -11.41
CA LYS A 663 4.16 15.61 -10.23
C LYS A 663 3.73 14.16 -10.01
N TYR A 664 2.49 13.84 -10.32
CA TYR A 664 1.97 12.47 -10.22
C TYR A 664 2.56 11.58 -11.30
N ALA A 665 2.73 12.11 -12.52
CA ALA A 665 3.37 11.39 -13.61
C ALA A 665 4.88 11.18 -13.35
N ASP A 666 5.56 12.10 -12.70
CA ASP A 666 6.96 11.94 -12.27
C ASP A 666 7.13 10.74 -11.34
N LEU A 667 6.20 10.53 -10.41
CA LEU A 667 6.25 9.43 -9.44
C LEU A 667 5.89 8.08 -10.05
N TYR A 668 4.84 7.99 -10.89
CA TYR A 668 4.57 6.70 -11.50
C TYR A 668 5.62 6.32 -12.55
N GLU A 669 6.27 7.28 -13.24
CA GLU A 669 7.44 7.00 -14.06
C GLU A 669 8.56 6.38 -13.22
N GLN A 670 8.89 6.97 -12.06
CA GLN A 670 9.91 6.43 -11.16
C GLN A 670 9.58 5.00 -10.70
N THR A 671 8.33 4.75 -10.32
CA THR A 671 7.87 3.40 -9.93
C THR A 671 7.99 2.41 -11.10
N MET A 672 7.51 2.78 -12.28
CA MET A 672 7.56 1.92 -13.47
C MET A 672 8.97 1.55 -13.88
N TYR A 673 9.90 2.53 -13.97
CA TYR A 673 11.27 2.30 -14.44
C TYR A 673 12.14 1.56 -13.41
N ASN A 674 11.77 1.48 -12.15
CA ASN A 674 12.60 0.88 -11.11
C ASN A 674 11.91 -0.29 -10.40
N ALA A 675 10.96 -0.05 -9.49
CA ALA A 675 10.33 -1.10 -8.71
C ALA A 675 9.54 -2.09 -9.60
N LEU A 676 8.75 -1.57 -10.56
CA LEU A 676 7.89 -2.42 -11.37
C LEU A 676 8.66 -3.21 -12.44
N LEU A 677 9.53 -2.56 -13.23
CA LEU A 677 10.42 -3.26 -14.18
C LEU A 677 11.36 -4.23 -13.47
N GLY A 678 11.83 -3.89 -12.25
CA GLY A 678 12.65 -4.77 -11.43
C GLY A 678 11.90 -6.02 -10.93
N GLY A 679 10.57 -6.00 -10.95
CA GLY A 679 9.72 -7.12 -10.57
C GLY A 679 9.76 -8.30 -11.53
N VAL A 680 10.18 -8.14 -12.79
CA VAL A 680 10.30 -9.22 -13.77
C VAL A 680 11.75 -9.38 -14.24
N ALA A 681 12.20 -10.63 -14.44
CA ALA A 681 13.52 -10.90 -15.00
C ALA A 681 13.62 -10.37 -16.45
N LEU A 682 14.84 -10.01 -16.86
CA LEU A 682 15.07 -9.49 -18.21
C LEU A 682 14.67 -10.46 -19.33
N ASP A 683 14.72 -11.77 -19.07
CA ASP A 683 14.28 -12.82 -19.98
C ASP A 683 12.78 -13.13 -19.89
N GLY A 684 12.05 -12.53 -18.95
CA GLY A 684 10.61 -12.74 -18.76
C GLY A 684 10.23 -14.13 -18.25
N LYS A 685 11.14 -14.88 -17.59
CA LYS A 685 10.88 -16.26 -17.15
C LYS A 685 10.68 -16.41 -15.64
N SER A 686 10.96 -15.37 -14.88
CA SER A 686 10.80 -15.35 -13.43
C SER A 686 10.47 -13.95 -12.95
N TYR A 687 9.98 -13.83 -11.72
CA TYR A 687 9.58 -12.55 -11.14
C TYR A 687 9.89 -12.47 -9.64
N CYS A 688 9.87 -11.26 -9.12
CA CYS A 688 9.94 -10.98 -7.69
C CYS A 688 8.54 -10.76 -7.12
N TYR A 689 8.18 -11.45 -6.06
CA TYR A 689 7.03 -11.11 -5.24
C TYR A 689 7.36 -9.89 -4.39
N THR A 690 8.43 -9.98 -3.59
CA THR A 690 9.01 -8.86 -2.84
C THR A 690 10.18 -8.24 -3.60
N ASN A 691 10.36 -6.91 -3.47
CA ASN A 691 11.36 -6.16 -4.22
C ASN A 691 12.18 -5.22 -3.31
N PRO A 692 12.99 -5.78 -2.37
CA PRO A 692 13.81 -5.01 -1.42
C PRO A 692 14.90 -4.19 -2.11
N LEU A 693 15.59 -3.32 -1.38
CA LEU A 693 16.70 -2.51 -1.89
C LEU A 693 18.07 -3.19 -1.74
N VAL A 694 18.10 -4.35 -1.10
CA VAL A 694 19.25 -5.27 -1.03
C VAL A 694 18.81 -6.62 -1.57
N ASN A 695 19.67 -7.30 -2.29
CA ASN A 695 19.39 -8.59 -2.92
C ASN A 695 17.98 -8.64 -3.56
N THR A 696 17.60 -9.72 -4.16
CA THR A 696 16.21 -10.09 -4.46
C THR A 696 16.22 -11.55 -4.90
N GLU A 697 15.16 -12.27 -4.60
CA GLU A 697 14.96 -13.63 -5.09
C GLU A 697 13.82 -13.63 -6.11
N ARG A 698 14.09 -14.11 -7.30
CA ARG A 698 13.07 -14.35 -8.32
C ARG A 698 12.64 -15.80 -8.27
N ALA A 699 11.34 -16.03 -8.47
CA ALA A 699 10.76 -17.36 -8.55
C ALA A 699 10.00 -17.54 -9.87
N LEU A 700 9.75 -18.81 -10.24
CA LEU A 700 8.92 -19.11 -11.42
C LEU A 700 7.44 -18.83 -11.13
N TRP A 701 7.00 -19.07 -9.88
CA TRP A 701 5.60 -18.90 -9.45
C TRP A 701 5.51 -18.61 -7.96
N HIS A 702 4.30 -18.38 -7.45
CA HIS A 702 4.00 -18.17 -6.03
C HIS A 702 2.67 -18.83 -5.67
N ASP A 703 2.48 -19.25 -4.42
CA ASP A 703 1.22 -19.83 -3.94
C ASP A 703 0.07 -18.82 -3.99
N CYS A 704 0.38 -17.53 -3.80
CA CYS A 704 -0.53 -16.41 -4.06
C CYS A 704 -0.01 -15.61 -5.26
N PRO A 705 -0.33 -16.00 -6.50
CA PRO A 705 0.25 -15.40 -7.70
C PRO A 705 -0.44 -14.08 -8.10
N CYS A 706 -0.80 -13.22 -7.13
CA CYS A 706 -1.47 -11.94 -7.37
C CYS A 706 -0.66 -10.97 -8.24
N CYS A 707 0.68 -11.02 -8.15
CA CYS A 707 1.56 -10.10 -8.88
C CYS A 707 1.76 -10.48 -10.35
N VAL A 708 1.57 -11.73 -10.73
CA VAL A 708 2.00 -12.24 -12.05
C VAL A 708 1.28 -11.59 -13.23
N GLY A 709 -0.04 -11.55 -13.18
CA GLY A 709 -0.86 -10.88 -14.20
C GLY A 709 -0.88 -9.37 -13.99
N ASN A 710 -0.87 -8.92 -12.74
CA ASN A 710 -0.88 -7.51 -12.40
C ASN A 710 0.35 -6.77 -12.97
N LEU A 711 1.53 -7.38 -12.86
CA LEU A 711 2.76 -6.87 -13.44
C LEU A 711 2.67 -6.76 -14.97
N ALA A 712 2.23 -7.82 -15.66
CA ALA A 712 2.16 -7.86 -17.13
C ALA A 712 1.16 -6.81 -17.66
N ARG A 713 -0.07 -6.75 -17.11
CA ARG A 713 -1.07 -5.76 -17.52
C ARG A 713 -0.59 -4.33 -17.29
N THR A 714 0.06 -4.04 -16.16
CA THR A 714 0.52 -2.68 -15.84
C THR A 714 1.65 -2.24 -16.77
N LEU A 715 2.66 -3.10 -17.00
CA LEU A 715 3.81 -2.75 -17.86
C LEU A 715 3.43 -2.58 -19.33
N LEU A 716 2.45 -3.31 -19.85
CA LEU A 716 2.03 -3.24 -21.25
C LEU A 716 0.94 -2.20 -21.54
N MET A 717 0.35 -1.55 -20.54
CA MET A 717 -0.61 -0.44 -20.76
C MET A 717 0.09 0.89 -21.09
N ILE A 718 1.13 0.87 -21.91
CA ILE A 718 1.98 2.02 -22.24
C ILE A 718 1.18 3.23 -22.73
N PRO A 719 0.22 3.11 -23.69
CA PRO A 719 -0.54 4.28 -24.13
C PRO A 719 -1.32 4.97 -23.03
N THR A 720 -1.90 4.20 -22.09
CA THR A 720 -2.66 4.72 -20.95
C THR A 720 -1.80 5.57 -20.02
N TRP A 721 -0.58 5.09 -19.69
CA TRP A 721 0.33 5.85 -18.84
C TRP A 721 1.00 7.03 -19.56
N THR A 722 1.12 6.94 -20.89
CA THR A 722 1.80 7.96 -21.69
C THR A 722 0.90 9.14 -22.03
N TYR A 723 -0.38 8.91 -22.28
CA TYR A 723 -1.29 9.94 -22.77
C TYR A 723 -2.58 10.01 -21.97
N VAL A 724 -2.98 11.24 -21.64
CA VAL A 724 -4.33 11.56 -21.16
C VAL A 724 -4.81 12.81 -21.88
N LYS A 725 -6.09 13.08 -21.88
CA LYS A 725 -6.66 14.18 -22.69
C LYS A 725 -7.91 14.77 -22.05
N ASP A 726 -8.31 15.90 -22.59
CA ASP A 726 -9.65 16.45 -22.43
C ASP A 726 -10.20 16.89 -23.81
N ASN A 727 -11.33 17.57 -23.81
CA ASN A 727 -11.95 18.06 -25.07
C ASN A 727 -11.13 19.12 -25.78
N THR A 728 -10.10 19.71 -25.16
CA THR A 728 -9.34 20.87 -25.65
C THR A 728 -7.84 20.64 -25.69
N GLY A 729 -7.37 19.53 -25.13
CA GLY A 729 -5.94 19.28 -24.98
C GLY A 729 -5.54 17.82 -24.90
N LEU A 730 -4.26 17.60 -25.19
CA LEU A 730 -3.57 16.32 -25.10
C LEU A 730 -2.39 16.46 -24.14
N TYR A 731 -2.25 15.57 -23.18
CA TYR A 731 -1.16 15.54 -22.22
C TYR A 731 -0.21 14.37 -22.54
N VAL A 732 1.09 14.63 -22.54
CA VAL A 732 2.15 13.65 -22.76
C VAL A 732 2.90 13.48 -21.46
N ASN A 733 2.65 12.36 -20.76
CA ASN A 733 3.14 12.08 -19.41
C ASN A 733 4.44 11.28 -19.40
N MET A 734 4.63 10.34 -20.34
CA MET A 734 5.84 9.53 -20.41
C MET A 734 6.54 9.66 -21.77
N PHE A 735 7.85 9.43 -21.77
CA PHE A 735 8.64 9.46 -22.99
C PHE A 735 8.97 8.03 -23.42
N VAL A 736 8.11 7.49 -24.27
CA VAL A 736 8.25 6.17 -24.86
C VAL A 736 8.21 6.29 -26.38
N GLY A 737 9.28 5.90 -27.05
CA GLY A 737 9.29 5.85 -28.53
C GLY A 737 8.17 4.94 -29.00
N SER A 738 7.14 5.52 -29.61
CA SER A 738 5.89 4.82 -29.94
C SER A 738 5.09 5.54 -31.01
N ARG A 739 4.12 4.82 -31.60
CA ARG A 739 3.05 5.38 -32.42
C ARG A 739 1.72 4.98 -31.83
N VAL A 740 0.90 5.94 -31.46
CA VAL A 740 -0.37 5.76 -30.75
C VAL A 740 -1.47 6.63 -31.35
N ASN A 741 -2.62 6.06 -31.65
CA ASN A 741 -3.82 6.82 -31.91
C ASN A 741 -4.50 7.14 -30.57
N VAL A 742 -4.52 8.41 -30.19
CA VAL A 742 -5.09 8.85 -28.91
C VAL A 742 -6.59 9.17 -28.99
N GLY A 743 -7.22 8.88 -30.13
CA GLY A 743 -8.64 9.15 -30.38
C GLY A 743 -8.91 10.62 -30.66
N GLN A 744 -10.11 11.11 -30.25
CA GLN A 744 -10.54 12.48 -30.52
C GLN A 744 -9.91 13.48 -29.54
N VAL A 745 -9.37 14.58 -30.07
CA VAL A 745 -8.97 15.78 -29.32
C VAL A 745 -9.51 16.99 -30.07
N ALA A 746 -10.23 17.88 -29.40
CA ALA A 746 -10.89 19.03 -30.02
C ALA A 746 -11.79 18.68 -31.25
N GLY A 747 -12.35 17.47 -31.25
CA GLY A 747 -13.23 16.97 -32.33
C GLY A 747 -12.51 16.49 -33.58
N THR A 748 -11.19 16.23 -33.52
CA THR A 748 -10.43 15.57 -34.60
C THR A 748 -9.66 14.38 -34.04
N GLY A 749 -9.59 13.29 -34.83
CA GLY A 749 -8.74 12.15 -34.46
C GLY A 749 -7.26 12.55 -34.51
N VAL A 750 -6.49 12.15 -33.51
CA VAL A 750 -5.06 12.48 -33.40
C VAL A 750 -4.22 11.23 -33.24
N GLU A 751 -3.20 11.10 -34.08
CA GLU A 751 -2.09 10.14 -33.92
C GLU A 751 -0.88 10.88 -33.37
N VAL A 752 -0.20 10.28 -32.37
CA VAL A 752 1.07 10.78 -31.83
C VAL A 752 2.19 9.81 -32.11
N ILE A 753 3.32 10.34 -32.58
CA ILE A 753 4.55 9.55 -32.78
C ILE A 753 5.63 10.15 -31.91
N GLN A 754 6.14 9.39 -30.94
CA GLN A 754 7.34 9.76 -30.20
C GLN A 754 8.57 9.05 -30.77
N LYS A 755 9.67 9.80 -30.94
CA LYS A 755 11.00 9.27 -31.26
C LYS A 755 11.94 9.67 -30.15
N THR A 756 12.54 8.70 -29.48
CA THR A 756 13.45 8.92 -28.35
C THR A 756 14.25 7.66 -28.03
N GLU A 757 15.46 7.84 -27.49
CA GLU A 757 16.23 6.78 -26.82
C GLU A 757 16.16 6.90 -25.28
N TYR A 758 15.17 7.61 -24.75
CA TYR A 758 14.91 7.68 -23.30
C TYR A 758 14.66 6.27 -22.74
N PRO A 759 15.22 5.89 -21.58
CA PRO A 759 15.88 6.71 -20.56
C PRO A 759 17.39 6.86 -20.73
N TRP A 760 17.99 6.44 -21.85
CA TRP A 760 19.43 6.53 -22.08
C TRP A 760 19.89 7.92 -22.55
N LYS A 761 19.05 8.62 -23.31
CA LYS A 761 19.30 9.98 -23.79
C LYS A 761 18.11 10.88 -23.49
N GLY A 762 18.37 12.19 -23.37
CA GLY A 762 17.37 13.20 -23.08
C GLY A 762 16.64 13.77 -24.30
N SER A 763 17.03 13.39 -25.53
CA SER A 763 16.42 13.91 -26.76
C SER A 763 15.07 13.23 -27.04
N ILE A 764 14.00 14.00 -27.15
CA ILE A 764 12.64 13.56 -27.43
C ILE A 764 12.07 14.39 -28.60
N SER A 765 11.45 13.72 -29.55
CA SER A 765 10.68 14.33 -30.63
C SER A 765 9.26 13.78 -30.63
N ILE A 766 8.25 14.67 -30.58
CA ILE A 766 6.83 14.33 -30.53
C ILE A 766 6.15 14.89 -31.76
N THR A 767 5.80 14.03 -32.74
CA THR A 767 5.02 14.41 -33.92
C THR A 767 3.54 14.31 -33.60
N VAL A 768 2.80 15.38 -33.89
CA VAL A 768 1.35 15.47 -33.71
C VAL A 768 0.67 15.42 -35.09
N ASN A 769 -0.15 14.41 -35.31
CA ASN A 769 -0.85 14.16 -36.57
C ASN A 769 -2.37 14.22 -36.39
N PRO A 770 -3.00 15.40 -36.37
CA PRO A 770 -4.45 15.50 -36.43
C PRO A 770 -4.95 15.11 -37.82
N ALA A 771 -6.09 14.40 -37.88
CA ALA A 771 -6.74 14.02 -39.14
C ALA A 771 -7.20 15.25 -39.94
N GLN A 772 -7.54 16.32 -39.26
CA GLN A 772 -7.86 17.65 -39.80
C GLN A 772 -7.16 18.70 -38.97
N SER A 773 -6.65 19.75 -39.63
CA SER A 773 -6.04 20.90 -38.91
C SER A 773 -7.00 21.45 -37.88
N LYS A 774 -6.55 21.60 -36.64
CA LYS A 774 -7.37 21.98 -35.51
C LYS A 774 -6.55 22.68 -34.43
N THR A 775 -7.15 23.68 -33.80
CA THR A 775 -6.55 24.35 -32.63
C THR A 775 -6.85 23.59 -31.36
N PHE A 776 -5.80 23.18 -30.66
CA PHE A 776 -5.86 22.61 -29.31
C PHE A 776 -4.51 22.77 -28.59
N SER A 777 -4.46 22.44 -27.31
CA SER A 777 -3.24 22.49 -26.51
C SER A 777 -2.58 21.13 -26.42
N VAL A 778 -1.25 21.10 -26.53
CA VAL A 778 -0.44 19.93 -26.19
C VAL A 778 0.39 20.27 -24.93
N TYR A 779 0.22 19.46 -23.91
CA TYR A 779 0.86 19.56 -22.60
C TYR A 779 1.98 18.52 -22.54
N VAL A 780 3.25 18.92 -22.56
CA VAL A 780 4.39 18.01 -22.50
C VAL A 780 5.01 18.10 -21.12
N ARG A 781 5.07 16.98 -20.41
CA ARG A 781 5.66 16.93 -19.07
C ARG A 781 7.12 17.37 -19.09
N ILE A 782 7.50 18.23 -18.16
CA ILE A 782 8.90 18.56 -17.85
C ILE A 782 9.24 17.86 -16.54
N PRO A 783 10.01 16.76 -16.57
CA PRO A 783 10.24 15.92 -15.39
C PRO A 783 10.83 16.70 -14.22
N ASN A 784 10.20 16.57 -13.06
CA ASN A 784 10.76 16.92 -11.75
C ASN A 784 11.04 15.64 -10.98
N ARG A 785 12.29 15.18 -10.97
CA ARG A 785 12.68 13.92 -10.34
C ARG A 785 12.89 14.02 -8.84
N ASN A 786 12.73 15.21 -8.26
CA ASN A 786 12.86 15.50 -6.83
C ASN A 786 11.49 15.81 -6.20
N THR A 787 10.49 14.97 -6.47
CA THR A 787 9.11 15.19 -5.98
C THR A 787 8.95 14.78 -4.52
N SER A 788 9.61 13.69 -4.08
CA SER A 788 9.59 13.26 -2.68
C SER A 788 10.60 14.06 -1.85
N LYS A 789 10.15 14.58 -0.70
CA LYS A 789 11.00 15.28 0.27
C LYS A 789 11.97 14.37 1.03
N LEU A 790 11.87 13.05 0.85
CA LEU A 790 12.72 12.06 1.52
C LEU A 790 14.15 12.01 0.95
N TYR A 791 14.37 12.56 -0.23
CA TYR A 791 15.62 12.39 -0.95
C TYR A 791 16.14 13.72 -1.49
N THR A 792 17.46 13.91 -1.40
CA THR A 792 18.15 15.08 -1.96
C THR A 792 19.15 14.63 -3.01
N GLU A 793 19.04 15.15 -4.21
CA GLU A 793 19.89 14.81 -5.38
C GLU A 793 21.01 15.83 -5.59
N SER A 794 22.18 15.35 -5.95
CA SER A 794 23.33 16.20 -6.31
C SER A 794 24.10 15.64 -7.53
N PRO A 795 24.28 16.42 -8.61
CA PRO A 795 23.73 17.77 -8.81
C PRO A 795 22.19 17.76 -8.91
N LEU A 796 21.54 18.84 -8.55
CA LEU A 796 20.10 19.01 -8.79
C LEU A 796 19.88 19.23 -10.29
N ILE A 797 19.12 18.32 -10.90
CA ILE A 797 18.81 18.36 -12.33
C ILE A 797 17.32 18.68 -12.50
N SER A 798 17.01 19.74 -13.20
CA SER A 798 15.64 20.18 -13.43
C SER A 798 15.47 20.89 -14.78
N GLY A 799 14.22 20.99 -15.24
CA GLY A 799 13.85 21.72 -16.42
C GLY A 799 14.22 21.01 -17.74
N VAL A 800 14.43 21.78 -18.76
CA VAL A 800 14.71 21.34 -20.14
C VAL A 800 15.87 22.19 -20.71
N LYS A 801 16.85 21.53 -21.37
CA LYS A 801 17.98 22.21 -21.99
C LYS A 801 17.59 22.94 -23.29
N ARG A 802 16.70 22.33 -24.08
CA ARG A 802 16.17 22.86 -25.31
C ARG A 802 14.70 22.50 -25.46
N PHE A 803 13.89 23.43 -25.94
CA PHE A 803 12.50 23.22 -26.32
C PHE A 803 12.23 23.93 -27.63
N ALA A 804 11.65 23.23 -28.61
CA ALA A 804 11.38 23.79 -29.92
C ALA A 804 10.05 23.25 -30.47
N VAL A 805 9.41 24.05 -31.33
CA VAL A 805 8.24 23.66 -32.11
C VAL A 805 8.53 23.93 -33.59
N ASN A 806 8.46 22.86 -34.41
CA ASN A 806 8.81 22.88 -35.82
C ASN A 806 10.21 23.49 -36.07
N GLY A 807 11.18 23.07 -35.27
CA GLY A 807 12.58 23.52 -35.33
C GLY A 807 12.84 24.94 -34.81
N ARG A 808 11.80 25.71 -34.42
CA ARG A 808 11.97 27.02 -33.80
C ARG A 808 12.05 26.86 -32.28
N GLU A 809 13.16 27.29 -31.71
CA GLU A 809 13.35 27.32 -30.26
C GLU A 809 12.45 28.35 -29.62
N GLU A 810 11.82 27.94 -28.51
CA GLU A 810 10.95 28.78 -27.69
C GLU A 810 11.17 28.49 -26.20
N LYS A 811 10.90 29.51 -25.38
CA LYS A 811 10.86 29.31 -23.94
C LYS A 811 9.51 28.65 -23.58
N PRO A 812 9.51 27.45 -23.00
CA PRO A 812 8.24 26.78 -22.68
C PRO A 812 7.44 27.55 -21.61
N ASN A 813 6.13 27.67 -21.82
CA ASN A 813 5.19 28.12 -20.79
C ASN A 813 4.87 26.92 -19.88
N ILE A 814 5.39 26.93 -18.66
CA ILE A 814 5.22 25.81 -17.73
C ILE A 814 3.99 26.04 -16.85
N GLN A 815 3.03 25.10 -16.89
CA GLN A 815 1.84 25.10 -16.04
C GLN A 815 1.70 23.72 -15.38
N ARG A 816 1.66 23.66 -14.05
CA ARG A 816 1.56 22.40 -13.28
C ARG A 816 2.56 21.32 -13.76
N GLY A 817 3.79 21.72 -14.07
CA GLY A 817 4.85 20.82 -14.54
C GLY A 817 4.78 20.45 -16.03
N TYR A 818 3.84 20.98 -16.80
CA TYR A 818 3.75 20.78 -18.25
C TYR A 818 4.19 22.01 -19.03
N ALA A 819 4.98 21.82 -20.08
CA ALA A 819 5.18 22.80 -21.14
C ALA A 819 3.94 22.82 -22.04
N VAL A 820 3.28 23.96 -22.14
CA VAL A 820 1.98 24.10 -22.85
C VAL A 820 2.20 24.77 -24.19
N VAL A 821 1.80 24.10 -25.28
CA VAL A 821 1.83 24.61 -26.66
C VAL A 821 0.42 24.63 -27.21
N THR A 822 -0.17 25.82 -27.35
CA THR A 822 -1.50 26.02 -27.94
C THR A 822 -1.35 26.63 -29.33
N ARG A 823 -1.81 25.92 -30.37
CA ARG A 823 -1.77 26.38 -31.77
C ARG A 823 -2.74 25.62 -32.65
N GLU A 824 -2.91 26.06 -33.89
CA GLU A 824 -3.48 25.22 -34.93
C GLU A 824 -2.47 24.16 -35.34
N TRP A 825 -2.76 22.90 -35.00
CA TRP A 825 -1.92 21.74 -35.36
C TRP A 825 -2.25 21.22 -36.73
N LYS A 826 -1.21 20.86 -37.50
CA LYS A 826 -1.28 20.19 -38.80
C LYS A 826 -0.52 18.88 -38.71
N ALA A 827 -0.90 17.91 -39.56
CA ALA A 827 -0.18 16.64 -39.62
C ALA A 827 1.31 16.88 -39.92
N GLY A 828 2.18 16.29 -39.12
CA GLY A 828 3.61 16.45 -39.20
C GLY A 828 4.22 17.58 -38.36
N ASP A 829 3.40 18.36 -37.62
CA ASP A 829 3.95 19.32 -36.66
C ASP A 829 4.70 18.60 -35.54
N ILE A 830 5.82 19.14 -35.10
CA ILE A 830 6.76 18.45 -34.18
C ILE A 830 7.06 19.36 -32.99
N ILE A 831 7.04 18.77 -31.80
CA ILE A 831 7.63 19.31 -30.57
C ILE A 831 8.93 18.56 -30.30
N GLU A 832 10.03 19.27 -30.09
CA GLU A 832 11.33 18.73 -29.75
C GLU A 832 11.78 19.25 -28.39
N LEU A 833 12.29 18.35 -27.53
CA LEU A 833 12.89 18.75 -26.29
C LEU A 833 14.15 17.95 -25.98
N GLU A 834 15.08 18.58 -25.24
CA GLU A 834 16.29 17.98 -24.73
C GLU A 834 16.29 18.07 -23.22
N LEU A 835 16.13 16.94 -22.54
CA LEU A 835 16.16 16.83 -21.08
C LEU A 835 17.61 16.71 -20.59
N PRO A 836 17.95 17.34 -19.46
CA PRO A 836 19.27 17.15 -18.86
C PRO A 836 19.40 15.71 -18.32
N MET A 837 20.52 15.05 -18.65
CA MET A 837 20.82 13.67 -18.24
C MET A 837 22.26 13.63 -17.72
N GLU A 838 22.41 13.47 -16.41
CA GLU A 838 23.71 13.41 -15.72
C GLU A 838 23.61 12.41 -14.55
N PRO A 839 24.70 11.72 -14.19
CA PRO A 839 24.70 10.86 -13.01
C PRO A 839 24.61 11.71 -11.75
N GLN A 840 23.75 11.28 -10.81
CA GLN A 840 23.47 11.99 -9.57
C GLN A 840 23.75 11.10 -8.37
N ARG A 841 24.19 11.72 -7.28
CA ARG A 841 24.18 11.14 -5.93
C ARG A 841 22.90 11.53 -5.24
N VAL A 842 22.35 10.61 -4.47
CA VAL A 842 21.14 10.81 -3.69
C VAL A 842 21.43 10.52 -2.23
N VAL A 843 21.02 11.42 -1.37
CA VAL A 843 21.11 11.28 0.08
C VAL A 843 19.70 11.24 0.65
N ALA A 844 19.46 10.29 1.55
CA ALA A 844 18.18 10.16 2.23
C ALA A 844 18.06 11.18 3.40
N ASP A 845 16.82 11.51 3.75
CA ASP A 845 16.50 12.27 4.96
C ASP A 845 17.11 11.57 6.20
N GLN A 846 17.72 12.33 7.08
CA GLN A 846 18.43 11.81 8.27
C GLN A 846 17.52 11.02 9.25
N ARG A 847 16.19 11.16 9.12
CA ARG A 847 15.21 10.37 9.87
C ARG A 847 15.13 8.92 9.38
N ILE A 848 15.56 8.64 8.15
CA ILE A 848 15.67 7.28 7.59
C ILE A 848 16.97 6.66 8.10
N LYS A 849 16.89 5.93 9.21
CA LYS A 849 18.09 5.41 9.90
C LYS A 849 18.83 4.34 9.11
N ALA A 850 18.12 3.57 8.29
CA ALA A 850 18.69 2.50 7.47
C ALA A 850 19.72 3.02 6.44
N ASP A 851 19.59 4.28 6.00
CA ASP A 851 20.40 4.88 4.95
C ASP A 851 21.41 5.92 5.49
N THR A 852 21.61 5.96 6.83
CA THR A 852 22.49 6.92 7.48
C THR A 852 23.94 6.78 6.98
N GLY A 853 24.46 7.85 6.33
CA GLY A 853 25.83 7.89 5.80
C GLY A 853 26.04 7.13 4.50
N ALA A 854 24.97 6.59 3.90
CA ALA A 854 24.99 5.95 2.60
C ALA A 854 24.55 6.93 1.48
N VAL A 855 24.87 6.57 0.25
CA VAL A 855 24.55 7.33 -0.97
C VAL A 855 23.96 6.36 -1.99
N ALA A 856 22.84 6.72 -2.62
CA ALA A 856 22.35 6.03 -3.80
C ALA A 856 22.71 6.77 -5.09
N LEU A 857 22.60 6.11 -6.24
CA LEU A 857 22.95 6.64 -7.54
C LEU A 857 21.74 6.67 -8.45
N LYS A 858 21.63 7.74 -9.26
CA LYS A 858 20.57 7.90 -10.27
C LYS A 858 21.14 8.40 -11.60
N TYR A 859 20.46 8.08 -12.69
CA TYR A 859 20.65 8.68 -14.02
C TYR A 859 19.29 8.76 -14.72
N GLY A 860 18.84 9.97 -15.00
CA GLY A 860 17.49 10.17 -15.52
C GLY A 860 16.43 9.61 -14.56
N PRO A 861 15.46 8.79 -15.04
CA PRO A 861 14.45 8.17 -14.19
C PRO A 861 14.96 6.93 -13.44
N LEU A 862 16.17 6.44 -13.77
CA LEU A 862 16.70 5.17 -13.30
C LEU A 862 17.46 5.34 -11.98
N VAL A 863 17.12 4.52 -10.99
CA VAL A 863 17.91 4.26 -9.79
C VAL A 863 18.91 3.14 -10.11
N TYR A 864 20.10 3.22 -9.52
CA TYR A 864 21.18 2.27 -9.74
C TYR A 864 21.48 1.46 -8.50
N ASN A 865 22.02 0.27 -8.68
CA ASN A 865 22.55 -0.56 -7.62
C ASN A 865 23.96 -1.05 -7.96
N VAL A 866 24.71 -1.47 -6.96
CA VAL A 866 25.97 -2.16 -7.11
C VAL A 866 25.79 -3.64 -6.85
N GLU A 867 26.42 -4.47 -7.70
CA GLU A 867 26.44 -5.93 -7.54
C GLU A 867 27.87 -6.42 -7.28
N LYS A 868 27.98 -7.47 -6.46
CA LYS A 868 29.24 -8.14 -6.22
C LYS A 868 29.83 -8.75 -7.50
N ALA A 869 28.99 -9.08 -8.50
CA ALA A 869 29.40 -9.54 -9.80
C ALA A 869 30.34 -8.55 -10.56
N ASP A 870 30.18 -7.23 -10.27
CA ASP A 870 30.96 -6.17 -10.93
C ASP A 870 31.95 -5.49 -9.97
N ASN A 871 31.89 -5.77 -8.66
CA ASN A 871 32.63 -5.06 -7.64
C ASN A 871 33.26 -6.07 -6.64
N GLN A 872 34.53 -5.94 -6.33
CA GLN A 872 35.22 -6.85 -5.40
C GLN A 872 34.62 -6.76 -3.97
N ASN A 873 34.25 -5.56 -3.54
CA ASN A 873 33.66 -5.31 -2.22
C ASN A 873 32.62 -4.20 -2.26
N ILE A 874 31.35 -4.58 -2.16
CA ILE A 874 30.21 -3.63 -2.18
C ILE A 874 29.91 -3.01 -0.81
N HIS A 875 30.65 -3.40 0.26
CA HIS A 875 30.45 -2.86 1.60
C HIS A 875 31.28 -1.60 1.87
N GLN A 876 32.10 -1.20 0.91
CA GLN A 876 32.89 0.03 1.01
C GLN A 876 32.01 1.27 0.81
N LYS A 877 32.49 2.41 1.32
CA LYS A 877 31.87 3.71 1.03
C LYS A 877 32.27 4.21 -0.37
N LEU A 878 31.32 4.84 -1.04
CA LEU A 878 31.58 5.52 -2.29
C LEU A 878 32.44 6.76 -2.05
N SER A 879 33.51 6.95 -2.86
CA SER A 879 34.33 8.17 -2.77
C SER A 879 33.57 9.38 -3.33
N THR A 880 34.08 10.59 -3.03
CA THR A 880 33.58 11.86 -3.59
C THR A 880 34.05 12.14 -5.03
N ALA A 881 34.86 11.25 -5.64
CA ALA A 881 35.34 11.39 -7.00
C ALA A 881 34.17 11.52 -8.00
N PRO A 882 34.34 12.23 -9.12
CA PRO A 882 33.34 12.40 -10.15
C PRO A 882 32.77 11.07 -10.64
N LEU A 883 31.46 11.01 -10.86
CA LEU A 883 30.78 9.90 -11.49
C LEU A 883 30.81 10.06 -13.02
N GLN A 884 30.86 8.94 -13.73
CA GLN A 884 30.81 8.93 -15.19
C GLN A 884 29.78 7.91 -15.66
N THR A 885 29.19 8.12 -16.80
CA THR A 885 28.31 7.14 -17.48
C THR A 885 29.01 6.49 -18.63
N LYS A 886 28.81 5.19 -18.83
CA LYS A 886 29.38 4.43 -19.92
C LYS A 886 28.37 3.43 -20.48
N TRP A 887 28.19 3.44 -21.79
CA TRP A 887 27.40 2.43 -22.48
C TRP A 887 28.13 1.10 -22.55
N GLN A 888 27.47 0.02 -22.13
CA GLN A 888 28.00 -1.35 -22.13
C GLN A 888 27.10 -2.26 -22.98
N PRO A 889 27.41 -2.43 -24.28
CA PRO A 889 26.53 -3.15 -25.20
C PRO A 889 26.44 -4.64 -24.91
N GLY A 890 27.45 -5.25 -24.28
CA GLY A 890 27.49 -6.68 -23.95
C GLY A 890 26.95 -6.99 -22.55
N LEU A 891 26.59 -6.01 -21.74
CA LEU A 891 26.11 -6.21 -20.38
C LEU A 891 24.59 -6.15 -20.34
N LEU A 892 23.94 -7.25 -19.90
CA LEU A 892 22.48 -7.35 -19.65
C LEU A 892 21.62 -6.90 -20.85
N GLY A 893 22.05 -7.20 -22.08
CA GLY A 893 21.37 -6.80 -23.32
C GLY A 893 21.70 -5.37 -23.82
N GLY A 894 22.64 -4.70 -23.16
CA GLY A 894 23.00 -3.30 -23.43
C GLY A 894 22.44 -2.36 -22.38
N THR A 895 23.31 -1.71 -21.62
CA THR A 895 22.92 -0.81 -20.56
C THR A 895 23.90 0.32 -20.32
N MET A 896 23.39 1.43 -19.80
CA MET A 896 24.22 2.52 -19.31
C MET A 896 24.65 2.19 -17.87
N VAL A 897 25.96 2.06 -17.60
CA VAL A 897 26.48 1.92 -16.25
C VAL A 897 26.94 3.27 -15.71
N ILE A 898 26.88 3.42 -14.39
CA ILE A 898 27.57 4.51 -13.69
C ILE A 898 28.88 3.95 -13.14
N THR A 899 29.98 4.62 -13.42
CA THR A 899 31.31 4.29 -12.89
C THR A 899 31.81 5.39 -11.95
N GLY A 900 32.59 4.99 -10.95
CA GLY A 900 33.17 5.88 -9.97
C GLY A 900 34.33 5.20 -9.26
N LYS A 901 34.65 5.67 -8.05
CA LYS A 901 35.69 5.10 -7.21
C LYS A 901 35.15 4.78 -5.81
N TRP A 902 35.53 3.65 -5.28
CA TRP A 902 35.40 3.36 -3.86
C TRP A 902 36.38 4.18 -3.02
N ALA A 903 36.18 4.21 -1.70
CA ALA A 903 37.03 4.98 -0.80
C ALA A 903 38.52 4.52 -0.79
N ASP A 904 38.78 3.25 -1.12
CA ASP A 904 40.12 2.69 -1.27
C ASP A 904 40.77 2.99 -2.65
N GLY A 905 40.03 3.70 -3.55
CA GLY A 905 40.49 4.06 -4.89
C GLY A 905 40.20 3.00 -5.97
N SER A 906 39.68 1.82 -5.61
CA SER A 906 39.27 0.80 -6.57
C SER A 906 38.05 1.27 -7.39
N GLU A 907 37.83 0.64 -8.53
CA GLU A 907 36.73 1.00 -9.42
C GLU A 907 35.38 0.53 -8.86
N MET A 908 34.37 1.41 -8.98
CA MET A 908 32.97 1.14 -8.70
C MET A 908 32.19 1.10 -10.01
N VAL A 909 31.37 0.06 -10.16
CA VAL A 909 30.43 -0.09 -11.29
C VAL A 909 29.03 -0.31 -10.73
N ALA A 910 28.09 0.54 -11.15
CA ALA A 910 26.68 0.41 -10.81
C ALA A 910 25.84 0.19 -12.07
N ILE A 911 24.85 -0.69 -11.99
CA ILE A 911 23.90 -1.01 -13.06
C ILE A 911 22.52 -0.49 -12.68
N PRO A 912 21.58 -0.29 -13.64
CA PRO A 912 20.21 0.08 -13.32
C PRO A 912 19.53 -0.96 -12.39
N ASN A 913 18.81 -0.48 -11.39
CA ASN A 913 18.21 -1.33 -10.37
C ASN A 913 17.20 -2.35 -10.94
N TYR A 914 16.48 -2.01 -12.01
CA TYR A 914 15.55 -2.97 -12.64
C TYR A 914 16.28 -4.21 -13.21
N ALA A 915 17.56 -4.09 -13.52
CA ALA A 915 18.37 -5.17 -14.12
C ALA A 915 19.13 -6.02 -13.07
N ARG A 916 19.00 -5.69 -11.77
CA ARG A 916 19.74 -6.37 -10.71
C ARG A 916 19.40 -7.86 -10.60
N MET A 917 20.34 -8.65 -10.09
CA MET A 917 20.17 -10.08 -9.78
C MET A 917 19.65 -10.92 -10.97
N ASN A 918 19.98 -10.53 -12.22
CA ASN A 918 19.70 -11.34 -13.43
C ASN A 918 20.86 -12.26 -13.81
N ARG A 919 21.98 -12.23 -13.07
CA ARG A 919 23.19 -13.03 -13.31
C ARG A 919 23.43 -14.07 -12.22
N VAL A 920 22.42 -14.37 -11.42
CA VAL A 920 22.41 -15.43 -10.41
C VAL A 920 21.96 -16.77 -11.02
N GLY A 921 22.09 -17.87 -10.25
CA GLY A 921 21.65 -19.19 -10.67
C GLY A 921 20.17 -19.29 -11.03
N PRO A 922 19.70 -20.46 -11.46
CA PRO A 922 18.31 -20.65 -11.86
C PRO A 922 17.35 -20.35 -10.69
N PRO A 923 16.22 -19.67 -10.94
CA PRO A 923 15.27 -19.33 -9.91
C PRO A 923 14.56 -20.59 -9.37
N PRO A 924 14.17 -20.62 -8.08
CA PRO A 924 13.34 -21.68 -7.54
C PRO A 924 11.94 -21.69 -8.17
N ALA A 925 11.27 -22.84 -8.12
CA ALA A 925 9.90 -22.96 -8.62
C ALA A 925 8.93 -22.04 -7.84
N TYR A 926 9.10 -21.98 -6.51
CA TYR A 926 8.37 -21.10 -5.59
C TYR A 926 9.37 -20.40 -4.67
N PRO A 927 9.11 -19.19 -4.21
CA PRO A 927 9.99 -18.50 -3.27
C PRO A 927 10.04 -19.25 -1.94
N LYS A 928 11.20 -19.24 -1.30
CA LYS A 928 11.30 -19.65 0.10
C LYS A 928 10.69 -18.54 0.96
N ILE A 929 9.67 -18.87 1.74
CA ILE A 929 9.04 -17.95 2.69
C ILE A 929 9.80 -17.95 4.02
N GLU A 930 10.84 -18.77 4.15
CA GLU A 930 11.67 -18.82 5.35
C GLU A 930 12.54 -17.57 5.46
N VAL A 931 12.39 -16.87 6.56
CA VAL A 931 13.41 -15.90 7.01
C VAL A 931 14.64 -16.76 7.35
N ALA A 932 15.67 -16.70 6.53
CA ALA A 932 16.91 -17.41 6.80
C ALA A 932 17.45 -16.94 8.17
N GLU A 933 17.78 -17.88 9.05
CA GLU A 933 18.45 -17.59 10.33
C GLU A 933 19.81 -16.91 10.12
N ASP A 934 20.42 -17.14 8.96
CA ASP A 934 21.59 -16.41 8.48
C ASP A 934 21.14 -15.46 7.37
N ALA A 935 21.25 -14.15 7.59
CA ALA A 935 21.05 -13.17 6.52
C ALA A 935 21.93 -13.55 5.33
N PRO A 936 21.38 -13.75 4.12
CA PRO A 936 22.18 -14.12 2.96
C PRO A 936 23.25 -13.05 2.74
N ALA A 937 24.45 -13.48 2.35
CA ALA A 937 25.53 -12.55 2.01
C ALA A 937 25.00 -11.50 1.05
N VAL A 938 25.26 -10.22 1.32
CA VAL A 938 24.78 -9.13 0.48
C VAL A 938 25.50 -9.16 -0.87
N GLU A 939 24.77 -9.49 -1.93
CA GLU A 939 25.26 -9.59 -3.30
C GLU A 939 24.92 -8.37 -4.15
N SER A 940 23.93 -7.58 -3.73
CA SER A 940 23.42 -6.39 -4.43
C SER A 940 22.83 -5.39 -3.45
N LYS A 941 23.06 -4.09 -3.66
CA LYS A 941 22.43 -3.03 -2.88
C LYS A 941 22.30 -1.71 -3.62
N VAL A 942 21.28 -0.93 -3.27
CA VAL A 942 21.04 0.43 -3.79
C VAL A 942 21.85 1.48 -3.02
N TRP A 943 21.89 1.39 -1.71
CA TRP A 943 22.57 2.34 -0.82
C TRP A 943 24.01 1.89 -0.51
N VAL A 944 25.01 2.73 -0.85
CA VAL A 944 26.44 2.42 -0.74
C VAL A 944 27.19 3.42 0.13
#